data_1f835dd15b3c91b1dde9e79fc8736a02
#
_entry.id   1f835dd15b3c91b1dde9e79fc8736a02
#
_cell.length_a   1.000
_cell.length_b   1.000
_cell.length_c   1.000
_cell.angle_alpha   90.00
_cell.angle_beta   90.00
_cell.angle_gamma   90.00
#
_symmetry.space_group_name_H-M   'P 1'
#
loop_
_entity.id
_entity.type
_entity.pdbx_description
1 polymer ?
#
loop_
_entity_poly.entity_id
_entity_poly.type
_entity_poly.pdbx_seq_one_letter_code
_entity_poly.pdbx_strand_id
1 'polypeptide(L)'
;MDNNKIDDVMFESKKRVYRFGGKQAEGDGTMRELLGGKGANLAEMSRLGMPVPAGFTITTECCAEYYALGGGYTEELKMDVGAALVATEKIMGKKFGDPENPLLVSCRSGARSSMPGMMDTILNIGLCSETLPGMIKKTGNPRFVYDSYRRLIMMYSDVVMEKAEGIEPEDGQSIRQQLDRMMAELKEAKGYKSDTEITADELKDLCEQFKAKVKEVLGVEFPDTAKDQLWGSIGGVFKSWNGKRAIAYRRIERIPDDWGTAVNVQSMVFGNMGEDSATGVAFSRNPATGDNKFYGEWLINAQGEDVVAGIRTPNPLNEATKNDHNRNLKSLETAMPEVYKELDEIRLKLENHFHDMQDIEFTIQEGKLWMLQCRIGKRTGLAALQMAMDMLGEGMIDEKTAIMRVAPAQLDEILHPILNPASEKIATKLAQGLPASPGGAVGTIVFTSEAAMAVAKNGGKCILIREETSPEDIEGMRAAAGILTTRGGMTSHAALVARGWGKCCIVGCEAMKINLEKKTVTFSEGGKAFKEGEWISLNGTKGLVYGEKIETMDASENPLFINFMAIVDKYRKLGIRTNADTPEDAAKALSFGAEGIGLFRIEHMFYGKNSETPLAKLRKMIMCDTDKERKAALSELEPFIKAAVKSTLRIMDGKPVVFRLLDPPLHEFVPKSDDKKAELAAELGVSVQEIEKRGESLHEINPMMGLRGVRLHVTYPFIAETQYRAIFTATAELLKEGLNPMPEIMIPVTVSARELSFQKAICDRVKAEIEGQTMTAIYYKFGTMIEIPRAALTADRMARAAEFFSFGTNDLTQMTFGFSRDDVGTFMGDYLGNKIIDDDPFQTIDTKAVGRLVEFGIQGGRSRRPDLKCGICGEHGGDPDSISFFNTIGIDYVSCSPFRVPIARLAAAQAEIAQSK
;
A
#
# COMPACT_ATOMS: atom_id res chain seq x y z
N MET A 1 -49.11 11.20 -42.36
CA MET A 1 -48.33 12.15 -43.20
C MET A 1 -47.49 12.96 -42.24
N ASP A 2 -46.20 12.88 -42.10
CA ASP A 2 -45.11 12.39 -42.95
C ASP A 2 -44.07 11.60 -42.16
N ASN A 3 -43.63 10.53 -42.77
CA ASN A 3 -42.43 9.76 -42.42
C ASN A 3 -41.18 10.47 -42.97
N ASN A 4 -40.04 10.14 -42.37
CA ASN A 4 -38.66 10.35 -42.83
C ASN A 4 -38.00 11.66 -42.45
N LYS A 5 -37.35 11.62 -41.29
CA LYS A 5 -35.97 12.07 -41.12
C LYS A 5 -35.29 11.05 -40.22
N ILE A 6 -34.74 10.00 -40.84
CA ILE A 6 -33.60 9.28 -40.31
C ILE A 6 -32.43 10.22 -40.53
N ASP A 7 -32.01 10.91 -39.48
CA ASP A 7 -30.78 11.67 -39.50
C ASP A 7 -29.63 10.66 -39.76
N ASP A 8 -28.96 10.89 -40.89
CA ASP A 8 -27.63 10.32 -41.19
C ASP A 8 -26.65 10.71 -40.06
N VAL A 9 -26.59 9.94 -39.02
CA VAL A 9 -25.44 9.92 -38.15
C VAL A 9 -24.32 9.30 -38.98
N MET A 10 -23.52 10.13 -39.65
CA MET A 10 -22.25 9.73 -40.21
C MET A 10 -21.46 9.14 -39.05
N PHE A 11 -21.40 7.81 -38.94
CA PHE A 11 -20.41 7.11 -38.16
C PHE A 11 -19.07 7.49 -38.77
N GLU A 12 -18.37 8.49 -38.20
CA GLU A 12 -16.93 8.63 -38.40
C GLU A 12 -16.31 7.27 -38.07
N SER A 13 -15.67 6.63 -39.06
CA SER A 13 -15.07 5.33 -38.88
C SER A 13 -13.98 5.46 -37.81
N LYS A 14 -14.27 4.98 -36.61
CA LYS A 14 -13.43 5.09 -35.46
C LYS A 14 -12.10 4.38 -35.73
N LYS A 15 -10.97 5.07 -35.65
CA LYS A 15 -9.65 4.50 -35.92
C LYS A 15 -9.32 3.45 -34.86
N ARG A 16 -9.07 2.21 -35.28
CA ARG A 16 -8.87 1.01 -34.42
C ARG A 16 -7.40 0.67 -34.23
N VAL A 17 -6.53 1.06 -35.17
CA VAL A 17 -5.12 0.66 -35.21
C VAL A 17 -4.23 1.89 -35.40
N TYR A 18 -3.21 2.02 -34.56
CA TYR A 18 -2.27 3.15 -34.54
C TYR A 18 -0.84 2.66 -34.75
N ARG A 19 -0.19 3.10 -35.83
CA ARG A 19 1.16 2.69 -36.21
C ARG A 19 2.22 3.50 -35.46
N PHE A 20 3.36 2.86 -35.19
CA PHE A 20 4.55 3.49 -34.60
C PHE A 20 5.84 2.88 -35.17
N GLY A 21 6.97 3.60 -35.03
CA GLY A 21 8.28 3.21 -35.53
C GLY A 21 8.74 4.02 -36.74
N GLY A 22 9.99 3.83 -37.16
CA GLY A 22 10.55 4.62 -38.26
C GLY A 22 10.63 6.14 -37.97
N LYS A 23 10.74 6.53 -36.71
CA LYS A 23 10.72 7.91 -36.20
C LYS A 23 9.40 8.66 -36.42
N GLN A 24 8.31 7.95 -36.56
CA GLN A 24 6.95 8.47 -36.72
C GLN A 24 5.94 7.64 -35.92
N ALA A 25 4.82 8.26 -35.52
CA ALA A 25 3.70 7.56 -34.93
C ALA A 25 2.38 8.28 -35.21
N GLU A 26 1.28 7.54 -35.23
CA GLU A 26 -0.06 8.07 -35.42
C GLU A 26 -0.74 8.44 -34.10
N GLY A 27 -0.22 7.93 -32.97
CA GLY A 27 -0.62 8.29 -31.62
C GLY A 27 0.47 9.06 -30.90
N ASP A 28 0.20 9.39 -29.62
CA ASP A 28 1.15 10.08 -28.72
C ASP A 28 0.98 9.65 -27.25
N GLY A 29 1.82 10.17 -26.39
CA GLY A 29 1.88 9.84 -24.95
C GLY A 29 0.63 10.23 -24.14
N THR A 30 -0.25 11.09 -24.68
CA THR A 30 -1.51 11.51 -24.02
C THR A 30 -2.64 10.49 -24.21
N MET A 31 -2.54 9.63 -25.22
CA MET A 31 -3.59 8.71 -25.64
C MET A 31 -3.61 7.41 -24.84
N ARG A 32 -3.29 7.46 -23.55
CA ARG A 32 -3.19 6.27 -22.68
C ARG A 32 -4.50 5.52 -22.51
N GLU A 33 -5.63 6.19 -22.55
CA GLU A 33 -6.95 5.55 -22.45
C GLU A 33 -7.22 4.64 -23.63
N LEU A 34 -6.81 5.05 -24.82
CA LEU A 34 -7.05 4.36 -26.08
C LEU A 34 -5.95 3.35 -26.43
N LEU A 35 -4.68 3.73 -26.28
CA LEU A 35 -3.53 2.91 -26.70
C LEU A 35 -2.94 2.08 -25.55
N GLY A 36 -3.46 2.27 -24.31
CA GLY A 36 -2.81 1.75 -23.11
C GLY A 36 -1.47 2.44 -22.84
N GLY A 37 -0.90 2.19 -21.66
CA GLY A 37 0.37 2.83 -21.29
C GLY A 37 1.54 2.46 -22.20
N LYS A 38 1.63 1.18 -22.63
CA LYS A 38 2.72 0.73 -23.54
C LYS A 38 2.59 1.34 -24.93
N GLY A 39 1.39 1.27 -25.53
CA GLY A 39 1.18 1.78 -26.89
C GLY A 39 1.41 3.29 -27.00
N ALA A 40 0.90 4.07 -26.03
CA ALA A 40 1.11 5.50 -25.96
C ALA A 40 2.61 5.86 -25.83
N ASN A 41 3.36 5.15 -24.98
CA ASN A 41 4.78 5.40 -24.82
C ASN A 41 5.63 4.93 -26.03
N LEU A 42 5.28 3.83 -26.72
CA LEU A 42 5.91 3.43 -27.96
C LEU A 42 5.71 4.45 -29.07
N ALA A 43 4.50 5.01 -29.18
CA ALA A 43 4.20 6.10 -30.09
C ALA A 43 5.02 7.34 -29.76
N GLU A 44 5.07 7.74 -28.49
CA GLU A 44 5.81 8.93 -28.05
C GLU A 44 7.32 8.79 -28.27
N MET A 45 7.93 7.67 -27.92
CA MET A 45 9.35 7.40 -28.22
C MET A 45 9.65 7.48 -29.72
N SER A 46 8.74 6.97 -30.56
CA SER A 46 8.90 7.04 -32.03
C SER A 46 8.85 8.48 -32.51
N ARG A 47 7.93 9.31 -32.00
CA ARG A 47 7.83 10.75 -32.31
C ARG A 47 9.06 11.53 -31.86
N LEU A 48 9.65 11.15 -30.73
CA LEU A 48 10.91 11.72 -30.24
C LEU A 48 12.14 11.27 -31.05
N GLY A 49 11.94 10.44 -32.09
CA GLY A 49 12.97 9.98 -32.99
C GLY A 49 13.88 8.88 -32.47
N MET A 50 13.47 8.18 -31.42
CA MET A 50 14.20 7.07 -30.82
C MET A 50 14.13 5.80 -31.71
N PRO A 51 15.12 4.89 -31.61
CA PRO A 51 15.14 3.66 -32.37
C PRO A 51 14.16 2.62 -31.81
N VAL A 52 12.86 2.79 -32.10
CA VAL A 52 11.80 1.88 -31.71
C VAL A 52 11.54 0.90 -32.83
N PRO A 53 11.55 -0.44 -32.60
CA PRO A 53 11.13 -1.41 -33.58
C PRO A 53 9.70 -1.12 -34.05
N ALA A 54 9.48 -1.08 -35.36
CA ALA A 54 8.19 -0.70 -35.92
C ALA A 54 7.08 -1.68 -35.54
N GLY A 55 5.86 -1.17 -35.46
CA GLY A 55 4.69 -1.92 -35.10
C GLY A 55 3.42 -1.09 -35.09
N PHE A 56 2.41 -1.61 -34.45
CA PHE A 56 1.12 -0.94 -34.28
C PHE A 56 0.42 -1.35 -32.98
N THR A 57 -0.46 -0.48 -32.52
CA THR A 57 -1.31 -0.71 -31.34
C THR A 57 -2.75 -0.85 -31.76
N ILE A 58 -3.41 -1.96 -31.39
CA ILE A 58 -4.85 -2.15 -31.48
C ILE A 58 -5.45 -1.60 -30.19
N THR A 59 -6.48 -0.76 -30.28
CA THR A 59 -7.02 0.03 -29.18
C THR A 59 -7.72 -0.79 -28.10
N THR A 60 -7.86 -0.21 -26.91
CA THR A 60 -8.62 -0.79 -25.79
C THR A 60 -10.09 -1.00 -26.14
N GLU A 61 -10.66 -0.16 -27.02
CA GLU A 61 -12.04 -0.26 -27.48
C GLU A 61 -12.26 -1.54 -28.31
N CYS A 62 -11.25 -1.98 -29.08
CA CYS A 62 -11.32 -3.25 -29.79
C CYS A 62 -11.39 -4.47 -28.86
N CYS A 63 -10.86 -4.35 -27.63
CA CYS A 63 -11.05 -5.37 -26.60
C CYS A 63 -12.53 -5.49 -26.20
N ALA A 64 -13.22 -4.39 -25.99
CA ALA A 64 -14.65 -4.40 -25.70
C ALA A 64 -15.48 -4.93 -26.89
N GLU A 65 -15.14 -4.52 -28.13
CA GLU A 65 -15.77 -5.05 -29.35
C GLU A 65 -15.57 -6.58 -29.48
N TYR A 66 -14.36 -7.07 -29.19
CA TYR A 66 -14.03 -8.50 -29.21
C TYR A 66 -14.93 -9.32 -28.27
N TYR A 67 -15.12 -8.84 -27.03
CA TYR A 67 -16.01 -9.50 -26.07
C TYR A 67 -17.49 -9.40 -26.48
N ALA A 68 -17.92 -8.26 -26.99
CA ALA A 68 -19.30 -8.07 -27.48
C ALA A 68 -19.64 -9.02 -28.65
N LEU A 69 -18.64 -9.39 -29.44
CA LEU A 69 -18.77 -10.34 -30.56
C LEU A 69 -18.55 -11.82 -30.16
N GLY A 70 -18.47 -12.10 -28.86
CA GLY A 70 -18.24 -13.46 -28.34
C GLY A 70 -16.87 -14.04 -28.71
N GLY A 71 -15.84 -13.22 -28.85
CA GLY A 71 -14.47 -13.61 -29.21
C GLY A 71 -14.18 -13.52 -30.73
N GLY A 72 -14.97 -12.75 -31.45
CA GLY A 72 -14.78 -12.50 -32.87
C GLY A 72 -14.09 -11.19 -33.21
N TYR A 73 -13.71 -11.03 -34.47
CA TYR A 73 -13.09 -9.81 -35.01
C TYR A 73 -13.95 -9.24 -36.14
N THR A 74 -14.11 -7.90 -36.17
CA THR A 74 -14.75 -7.21 -37.30
C THR A 74 -13.89 -7.28 -38.56
N GLU A 75 -14.49 -7.23 -39.77
CA GLU A 75 -13.75 -7.17 -41.02
C GLU A 75 -12.92 -5.89 -41.17
N GLU A 76 -13.44 -4.76 -40.61
CA GLU A 76 -12.71 -3.48 -40.54
C GLU A 76 -11.41 -3.64 -39.71
N LEU A 77 -11.46 -4.29 -38.56
CA LEU A 77 -10.25 -4.53 -37.75
C LEU A 77 -9.25 -5.40 -38.49
N LYS A 78 -9.73 -6.41 -39.23
CA LYS A 78 -8.85 -7.28 -40.04
C LYS A 78 -8.15 -6.51 -41.15
N MET A 79 -8.86 -5.59 -41.80
CA MET A 79 -8.30 -4.74 -42.84
C MET A 79 -7.28 -3.72 -42.23
N ASP A 80 -7.60 -3.09 -41.12
CA ASP A 80 -6.73 -2.13 -40.46
C ASP A 80 -5.42 -2.78 -39.97
N VAL A 81 -5.51 -3.95 -39.37
CA VAL A 81 -4.35 -4.77 -38.97
C VAL A 81 -3.50 -5.18 -40.19
N GLY A 82 -4.14 -5.59 -41.26
CA GLY A 82 -3.44 -5.92 -42.51
C GLY A 82 -2.66 -4.72 -43.08
N ALA A 83 -3.30 -3.56 -43.15
CA ALA A 83 -2.65 -2.33 -43.62
C ALA A 83 -1.49 -1.89 -42.70
N ALA A 84 -1.66 -1.99 -41.39
CA ALA A 84 -0.62 -1.66 -40.42
C ALA A 84 0.58 -2.64 -40.49
N LEU A 85 0.31 -3.93 -40.74
CA LEU A 85 1.35 -4.94 -40.90
C LEU A 85 2.20 -4.64 -42.15
N VAL A 86 1.57 -4.35 -43.30
CA VAL A 86 2.29 -3.94 -44.54
C VAL A 86 3.16 -2.69 -44.31
N ALA A 87 2.67 -1.71 -43.57
CA ALA A 87 3.46 -0.55 -43.24
C ALA A 87 4.68 -0.90 -42.35
N THR A 88 4.49 -1.81 -41.38
CA THR A 88 5.56 -2.33 -40.54
C THR A 88 6.62 -3.10 -41.33
N GLU A 89 6.20 -3.96 -42.25
CA GLU A 89 7.07 -4.69 -43.16
C GLU A 89 7.97 -3.75 -43.99
N LYS A 90 7.37 -2.66 -44.50
CA LYS A 90 8.11 -1.65 -45.28
C LYS A 90 9.20 -0.95 -44.46
N ILE A 91 8.90 -0.59 -43.19
CA ILE A 91 9.86 0.07 -42.30
C ILE A 91 11.00 -0.88 -41.92
N MET A 92 10.69 -2.13 -41.62
CA MET A 92 11.66 -3.15 -41.19
C MET A 92 12.41 -3.81 -42.34
N GLY A 93 11.96 -3.66 -43.59
CA GLY A 93 12.56 -4.30 -44.76
C GLY A 93 12.44 -5.82 -44.75
N LYS A 94 11.43 -6.35 -44.09
CA LYS A 94 11.09 -7.78 -43.94
C LYS A 94 9.61 -8.00 -44.22
N LYS A 95 9.19 -9.25 -44.48
CA LYS A 95 7.78 -9.54 -44.75
C LYS A 95 7.26 -10.65 -43.85
N PHE A 96 6.07 -10.45 -43.30
CA PHE A 96 5.45 -11.40 -42.38
C PHE A 96 5.01 -12.67 -43.12
N GLY A 97 5.46 -13.84 -42.62
CA GLY A 97 5.22 -15.12 -43.26
C GLY A 97 6.05 -15.35 -44.52
N ASP A 98 7.04 -14.52 -44.85
CA ASP A 98 7.93 -14.73 -46.02
C ASP A 98 8.92 -15.87 -45.74
N PRO A 99 9.03 -16.87 -46.62
CA PRO A 99 9.93 -18.00 -46.44
C PRO A 99 11.42 -17.64 -46.57
N GLU A 100 11.78 -16.50 -47.17
CA GLU A 100 13.18 -16.10 -47.40
C GLU A 100 13.65 -15.03 -46.40
N ASN A 101 12.80 -14.07 -46.06
CA ASN A 101 13.15 -12.94 -45.17
C ASN A 101 12.01 -12.60 -44.19
N PRO A 102 11.69 -13.53 -43.27
CA PRO A 102 10.51 -13.39 -42.42
C PRO A 102 10.62 -12.22 -41.45
N LEU A 103 9.54 -11.44 -41.36
CA LEU A 103 9.29 -10.55 -40.23
C LEU A 103 8.72 -11.35 -39.09
N LEU A 104 9.33 -11.26 -37.90
CA LEU A 104 8.75 -11.81 -36.69
C LEU A 104 8.20 -10.68 -35.83
N VAL A 105 7.10 -10.92 -35.13
CA VAL A 105 6.48 -9.92 -34.24
C VAL A 105 6.18 -10.50 -32.88
N SER A 106 5.99 -9.60 -31.91
CA SER A 106 5.44 -9.93 -30.59
C SER A 106 4.06 -9.32 -30.44
N CYS A 107 3.16 -9.98 -29.68
CA CYS A 107 1.91 -9.41 -29.20
C CYS A 107 2.02 -9.19 -27.70
N ARG A 108 1.90 -7.91 -27.27
CA ARG A 108 2.08 -7.50 -25.90
C ARG A 108 0.83 -6.77 -25.41
N SER A 109 0.36 -7.08 -24.22
CA SER A 109 -0.75 -6.35 -23.57
C SER A 109 -0.38 -4.89 -23.27
N GLY A 110 -1.38 -4.01 -23.33
CA GLY A 110 -1.24 -2.59 -23.06
C GLY A 110 -2.43 -2.05 -22.28
N ALA A 111 -2.53 -2.32 -20.97
CA ALA A 111 -3.55 -1.71 -20.12
C ALA A 111 -3.28 -0.22 -19.88
N ARG A 112 -4.33 0.54 -19.54
CA ARG A 112 -4.24 1.98 -19.17
C ARG A 112 -3.36 2.18 -17.94
N SER A 113 -3.49 1.28 -16.95
CA SER A 113 -2.64 1.20 -15.76
C SER A 113 -1.64 0.06 -15.87
N SER A 114 -0.45 0.22 -15.28
CA SER A 114 0.57 -0.83 -15.28
C SER A 114 0.15 -1.99 -14.38
N MET A 115 0.07 -3.19 -14.95
CA MET A 115 -0.30 -4.44 -14.27
C MET A 115 0.83 -5.48 -14.46
N PRO A 116 1.96 -5.36 -13.74
CA PRO A 116 3.14 -6.18 -13.99
C PRO A 116 2.89 -7.67 -13.74
N GLY A 117 3.18 -8.53 -14.74
CA GLY A 117 3.02 -9.98 -14.62
C GLY A 117 1.58 -10.50 -14.61
N MET A 118 0.57 -9.60 -14.73
CA MET A 118 -0.85 -10.01 -14.67
C MET A 118 -1.42 -10.39 -16.03
N MET A 119 -0.86 -9.86 -17.11
CA MET A 119 -1.29 -10.12 -18.48
C MET A 119 -0.15 -10.69 -19.31
N ASP A 120 -0.49 -11.45 -20.32
CA ASP A 120 0.44 -12.25 -21.06
C ASP A 120 1.07 -11.52 -22.26
N THR A 121 2.21 -12.03 -22.72
CA THR A 121 2.97 -11.60 -23.91
C THR A 121 3.28 -12.83 -24.74
N ILE A 122 3.18 -12.71 -26.05
CA ILE A 122 3.58 -13.77 -26.99
C ILE A 122 4.70 -13.22 -27.87
N LEU A 123 5.84 -13.93 -27.93
CA LEU A 123 7.02 -13.55 -28.68
C LEU A 123 7.23 -14.46 -29.88
N ASN A 124 8.07 -14.04 -30.83
CA ASN A 124 8.52 -14.85 -32.00
C ASN A 124 7.38 -15.29 -32.96
N ILE A 125 6.26 -14.59 -32.96
CA ILE A 125 5.11 -14.86 -33.85
C ILE A 125 5.55 -14.71 -35.30
N GLY A 126 5.25 -15.73 -36.12
CA GLY A 126 5.66 -15.82 -37.53
C GLY A 126 6.71 -16.90 -37.78
N LEU A 127 7.26 -17.55 -36.72
CA LEU A 127 8.04 -18.77 -36.90
C LEU A 127 7.10 -19.97 -37.15
N CYS A 128 7.22 -20.58 -38.31
CA CYS A 128 6.47 -21.76 -38.74
C CYS A 128 7.32 -22.59 -39.70
N SER A 129 6.83 -23.75 -40.06
CA SER A 129 7.58 -24.66 -40.95
C SER A 129 8.08 -24.02 -42.25
N GLU A 130 7.33 -23.04 -42.79
CA GLU A 130 7.71 -22.32 -44.02
C GLU A 130 8.82 -21.29 -43.79
N THR A 131 8.83 -20.63 -42.65
CA THR A 131 9.72 -19.48 -42.35
C THR A 131 11.04 -19.88 -41.69
N LEU A 132 11.10 -21.05 -41.03
CA LEU A 132 12.29 -21.54 -40.33
C LEU A 132 13.52 -21.65 -41.26
N PRO A 133 13.44 -22.24 -42.48
CA PRO A 133 14.61 -22.36 -43.36
C PRO A 133 15.19 -21.01 -43.79
N GLY A 134 14.35 -20.03 -44.09
CA GLY A 134 14.79 -18.65 -44.42
C GLY A 134 15.44 -17.96 -43.28
N MET A 135 14.90 -18.09 -42.06
CA MET A 135 15.48 -17.52 -40.87
C MET A 135 16.84 -18.13 -40.53
N ILE A 136 17.00 -19.46 -40.68
CA ILE A 136 18.29 -20.16 -40.54
C ILE A 136 19.32 -19.63 -41.55
N LYS A 137 18.93 -19.56 -42.84
CA LYS A 137 19.78 -19.05 -43.92
C LYS A 137 20.21 -17.60 -43.64
N LYS A 138 19.30 -16.75 -43.12
CA LYS A 138 19.56 -15.33 -42.88
C LYS A 138 20.48 -15.09 -41.68
N THR A 139 20.30 -15.86 -40.61
CA THR A 139 21.07 -15.70 -39.39
C THR A 139 22.37 -16.51 -39.36
N GLY A 140 22.47 -17.55 -40.21
CA GLY A 140 23.55 -18.51 -40.14
C GLY A 140 23.60 -19.31 -38.82
N ASN A 141 22.57 -19.19 -37.96
CA ASN A 141 22.53 -19.77 -36.63
C ASN A 141 21.28 -20.60 -36.38
N PRO A 142 21.28 -21.87 -36.79
CA PRO A 142 20.13 -22.79 -36.65
C PRO A 142 19.76 -22.97 -35.14
N ARG A 143 20.74 -22.95 -34.21
CA ARG A 143 20.46 -23.09 -32.79
C ARG A 143 19.57 -21.96 -32.31
N PHE A 144 19.91 -20.73 -32.63
CA PHE A 144 19.14 -19.52 -32.29
C PHE A 144 17.69 -19.63 -32.80
N VAL A 145 17.53 -20.07 -34.06
CA VAL A 145 16.21 -20.15 -34.67
C VAL A 145 15.32 -21.20 -34.00
N TYR A 146 15.86 -22.40 -33.74
CA TYR A 146 15.10 -23.44 -33.06
C TYR A 146 14.85 -23.13 -31.56
N ASP A 147 15.75 -22.46 -30.89
CA ASP A 147 15.49 -21.96 -29.54
C ASP A 147 14.35 -20.92 -29.51
N SER A 148 14.33 -20.01 -30.49
CA SER A 148 13.23 -19.04 -30.65
C SER A 148 11.89 -19.73 -31.00
N TYR A 149 11.92 -20.77 -31.80
CA TYR A 149 10.73 -21.52 -32.15
C TYR A 149 10.18 -22.32 -30.96
N ARG A 150 11.04 -23.01 -30.25
CA ARG A 150 10.65 -23.70 -29.00
C ARG A 150 9.99 -22.74 -27.99
N ARG A 151 10.54 -21.55 -27.82
CA ARG A 151 9.98 -20.51 -26.93
C ARG A 151 8.60 -20.06 -27.42
N LEU A 152 8.41 -19.88 -28.72
CA LEU A 152 7.08 -19.60 -29.27
C LEU A 152 6.09 -20.72 -28.97
N ILE A 153 6.47 -21.99 -29.22
CA ILE A 153 5.58 -23.13 -28.95
C ILE A 153 5.14 -23.17 -27.50
N MET A 154 6.10 -23.04 -26.57
CA MET A 154 5.82 -23.05 -25.12
C MET A 154 4.91 -21.90 -24.69
N MET A 155 5.19 -20.70 -25.16
CA MET A 155 4.46 -19.50 -24.77
C MET A 155 3.07 -19.43 -25.40
N TYR A 156 2.96 -19.79 -26.68
CA TYR A 156 1.69 -19.79 -27.40
C TYR A 156 0.74 -20.88 -26.89
N SER A 157 1.24 -22.08 -26.63
CA SER A 157 0.41 -23.16 -26.09
C SER A 157 -0.09 -22.87 -24.68
N ASP A 158 0.74 -22.26 -23.80
CA ASP A 158 0.37 -21.86 -22.47
C ASP A 158 -0.67 -20.71 -22.49
N VAL A 159 -0.37 -19.63 -23.22
CA VAL A 159 -1.16 -18.39 -23.17
C VAL A 159 -2.41 -18.48 -24.04
N VAL A 160 -2.27 -18.94 -25.29
CA VAL A 160 -3.35 -18.88 -26.29
C VAL A 160 -4.20 -20.15 -26.28
N MET A 161 -3.55 -21.32 -26.16
CA MET A 161 -4.26 -22.59 -26.35
C MET A 161 -4.78 -23.20 -25.03
N GLU A 162 -4.18 -22.85 -23.88
CA GLU A 162 -4.63 -23.31 -22.54
C GLU A 162 -5.35 -22.20 -21.78
N LYS A 163 -4.65 -21.17 -21.36
CA LYS A 163 -5.23 -20.12 -20.49
C LYS A 163 -6.35 -19.32 -21.13
N ALA A 164 -6.16 -18.90 -22.39
CA ALA A 164 -7.17 -18.12 -23.11
C ALA A 164 -8.43 -18.92 -23.44
N GLU A 165 -8.36 -20.24 -23.48
CA GLU A 165 -9.50 -21.12 -23.62
C GLU A 165 -10.16 -21.52 -22.31
N GLY A 166 -9.68 -20.96 -21.19
CA GLY A 166 -10.23 -21.20 -19.84
C GLY A 166 -9.94 -22.60 -19.30
N ILE A 167 -8.94 -23.28 -19.83
CA ILE A 167 -8.52 -24.61 -19.34
C ILE A 167 -7.73 -24.40 -18.06
N GLU A 168 -8.15 -25.07 -16.99
CA GLU A 168 -7.54 -24.99 -15.66
C GLU A 168 -7.03 -26.38 -15.25
N PRO A 169 -5.80 -26.74 -15.60
CA PRO A 169 -5.22 -28.02 -15.24
C PRO A 169 -4.90 -28.07 -13.74
N GLU A 170 -4.84 -29.28 -13.19
CA GLU A 170 -4.28 -29.52 -11.85
C GLU A 170 -2.81 -29.09 -11.78
N ASP A 171 -2.31 -28.82 -10.57
CA ASP A 171 -0.91 -28.43 -10.39
C ASP A 171 0.04 -29.51 -10.92
N GLY A 172 1.06 -29.09 -11.65
CA GLY A 172 1.98 -29.96 -12.36
C GLY A 172 1.47 -30.51 -13.69
N GLN A 173 0.23 -30.24 -14.10
CA GLN A 173 -0.40 -30.75 -15.35
C GLN A 173 -0.59 -29.68 -16.42
N SER A 174 -0.27 -28.40 -16.16
CA SER A 174 -0.36 -27.39 -17.21
C SER A 174 0.56 -27.71 -18.37
N ILE A 175 0.16 -27.32 -19.59
CA ILE A 175 0.99 -27.57 -20.79
C ILE A 175 2.39 -26.97 -20.57
N ARG A 176 2.48 -25.79 -20.00
CA ARG A 176 3.77 -25.14 -19.71
C ARG A 176 4.66 -26.00 -18.81
N GLN A 177 4.14 -26.52 -17.70
CA GLN A 177 4.88 -27.34 -16.75
C GLN A 177 5.33 -28.68 -17.39
N GLN A 178 4.51 -29.27 -18.27
CA GLN A 178 4.87 -30.48 -18.98
C GLN A 178 6.00 -30.26 -19.98
N LEU A 179 5.95 -29.15 -20.76
CA LEU A 179 7.03 -28.81 -21.71
C LEU A 179 8.33 -28.44 -20.98
N ASP A 180 8.25 -27.71 -19.85
CA ASP A 180 9.41 -27.40 -19.00
C ASP A 180 10.05 -28.68 -18.43
N ARG A 181 9.23 -29.70 -18.06
CA ARG A 181 9.71 -31.01 -17.60
C ARG A 181 10.46 -31.76 -18.70
N MET A 182 9.92 -31.81 -19.92
CA MET A 182 10.60 -32.44 -21.07
C MET A 182 11.97 -31.81 -21.34
N MET A 183 12.07 -30.50 -21.19
CA MET A 183 13.33 -29.76 -21.34
C MET A 183 14.31 -30.06 -20.18
N ALA A 184 13.83 -30.18 -18.95
CA ALA A 184 14.64 -30.56 -17.80
C ALA A 184 15.18 -31.99 -17.95
N GLU A 185 14.35 -32.94 -18.36
CA GLU A 185 14.73 -34.34 -18.63
C GLU A 185 15.81 -34.43 -19.70
N LEU A 186 15.69 -33.66 -20.81
CA LEU A 186 16.72 -33.59 -21.84
C LEU A 186 18.05 -33.11 -21.27
N LYS A 187 18.03 -32.04 -20.46
CA LYS A 187 19.25 -31.49 -19.85
C LYS A 187 19.89 -32.48 -18.87
N GLU A 188 19.08 -33.14 -18.05
CA GLU A 188 19.57 -34.15 -17.12
C GLU A 188 20.19 -35.35 -17.86
N ALA A 189 19.52 -35.86 -18.87
CA ALA A 189 20.02 -36.98 -19.66
C ALA A 189 21.34 -36.72 -20.38
N LYS A 190 21.59 -35.45 -20.73
CA LYS A 190 22.81 -34.98 -21.41
C LYS A 190 23.88 -34.39 -20.51
N GLY A 191 23.54 -34.15 -19.23
CA GLY A 191 24.43 -33.48 -18.25
C GLY A 191 24.62 -31.99 -18.50
N TYR A 192 23.68 -31.33 -19.19
CA TYR A 192 23.70 -29.89 -19.46
C TYR A 192 23.32 -29.07 -18.23
N LYS A 193 24.07 -27.99 -18.00
CA LYS A 193 23.80 -27.07 -16.88
C LYS A 193 22.89 -25.89 -17.25
N SER A 194 22.84 -25.56 -18.54
CA SER A 194 22.02 -24.45 -19.04
C SER A 194 21.37 -24.78 -20.38
N ASP A 195 20.31 -24.05 -20.72
CA ASP A 195 19.62 -24.17 -22.00
C ASP A 195 20.54 -23.84 -23.19
N THR A 196 21.59 -23.05 -22.97
CA THR A 196 22.54 -22.62 -23.99
C THR A 196 23.44 -23.78 -24.49
N GLU A 197 23.52 -24.87 -23.76
CA GLU A 197 24.31 -26.06 -24.12
C GLU A 197 23.56 -27.01 -25.06
N ILE A 198 22.24 -26.90 -25.17
CA ILE A 198 21.40 -27.73 -26.08
C ILE A 198 21.74 -27.39 -27.54
N THR A 199 22.04 -28.40 -28.32
CA THR A 199 22.43 -28.25 -29.72
C THR A 199 21.25 -27.91 -30.65
N ALA A 200 21.56 -27.47 -31.87
CA ALA A 200 20.53 -27.10 -32.84
C ALA A 200 19.64 -28.31 -33.24
N ASP A 201 20.25 -29.51 -33.41
CA ASP A 201 19.50 -30.71 -33.76
C ASP A 201 18.60 -31.17 -32.62
N GLU A 202 19.09 -31.14 -31.39
CA GLU A 202 18.30 -31.46 -30.20
C GLU A 202 17.13 -30.47 -29.98
N LEU A 203 17.33 -29.19 -30.22
CA LEU A 203 16.26 -28.18 -30.17
C LEU A 203 15.23 -28.40 -31.30
N LYS A 204 15.67 -28.79 -32.49
CA LYS A 204 14.76 -29.17 -33.59
C LYS A 204 13.86 -30.32 -33.19
N ASP A 205 14.47 -31.41 -32.71
CA ASP A 205 13.73 -32.60 -32.27
C ASP A 205 12.79 -32.28 -31.10
N LEU A 206 13.23 -31.44 -30.15
CA LEU A 206 12.43 -30.98 -29.02
C LEU A 206 11.20 -30.17 -29.48
N CYS A 207 11.34 -29.31 -30.51
CA CYS A 207 10.21 -28.56 -31.05
C CYS A 207 9.12 -29.49 -31.59
N GLU A 208 9.50 -30.56 -32.29
CA GLU A 208 8.55 -31.56 -32.81
C GLU A 208 7.88 -32.36 -31.68
N GLN A 209 8.65 -32.73 -30.64
CA GLN A 209 8.10 -33.38 -29.45
C GLN A 209 7.13 -32.45 -28.71
N PHE A 210 7.43 -31.16 -28.60
CA PHE A 210 6.56 -30.17 -27.99
C PHE A 210 5.23 -30.03 -28.73
N LYS A 211 5.25 -29.93 -30.07
CA LYS A 211 4.01 -29.89 -30.86
C LYS A 211 3.17 -31.18 -30.68
N ALA A 212 3.82 -32.33 -30.62
CA ALA A 212 3.14 -33.62 -30.37
C ALA A 212 2.50 -33.63 -28.97
N LYS A 213 3.22 -33.12 -27.93
CA LYS A 213 2.71 -33.03 -26.57
C LYS A 213 1.55 -32.02 -26.44
N VAL A 214 1.63 -30.88 -27.10
CA VAL A 214 0.53 -29.90 -27.18
C VAL A 214 -0.73 -30.55 -27.76
N LYS A 215 -0.62 -31.29 -28.86
CA LYS A 215 -1.74 -32.03 -29.45
C LYS A 215 -2.31 -33.11 -28.53
N GLU A 216 -1.42 -33.84 -27.83
CA GLU A 216 -1.81 -34.87 -26.87
C GLU A 216 -2.62 -34.27 -25.68
N VAL A 217 -2.15 -33.17 -25.12
CA VAL A 217 -2.72 -32.59 -23.91
C VAL A 217 -3.93 -31.71 -24.18
N LEU A 218 -3.86 -30.85 -25.21
CA LEU A 218 -4.89 -29.85 -25.51
C LEU A 218 -5.87 -30.33 -26.61
N GLY A 219 -5.61 -31.45 -27.27
CA GLY A 219 -6.48 -32.00 -28.30
C GLY A 219 -6.48 -31.26 -29.66
N VAL A 220 -5.68 -30.17 -29.77
CA VAL A 220 -5.58 -29.34 -30.98
C VAL A 220 -4.13 -29.19 -31.42
N GLU A 221 -3.91 -29.07 -32.75
CA GLU A 221 -2.57 -28.88 -33.29
C GLU A 221 -2.06 -27.44 -33.04
N PHE A 222 -0.74 -27.34 -32.85
CA PHE A 222 -0.07 -26.04 -32.80
C PHE A 222 -0.19 -25.37 -34.19
N PRO A 223 -0.62 -24.08 -34.28
CA PRO A 223 -0.83 -23.39 -35.55
C PRO A 223 0.49 -23.17 -36.29
N ASP A 224 0.57 -23.72 -37.53
CA ASP A 224 1.77 -23.69 -38.36
C ASP A 224 1.69 -22.64 -39.50
N THR A 225 0.91 -21.59 -39.33
CA THR A 225 0.91 -20.41 -40.20
C THR A 225 1.13 -19.12 -39.40
N ALA A 226 1.92 -18.19 -39.94
CA ALA A 226 2.17 -16.89 -39.30
C ALA A 226 0.86 -16.13 -39.03
N LYS A 227 -0.11 -16.21 -39.96
CA LYS A 227 -1.40 -15.52 -39.85
C LYS A 227 -2.25 -16.05 -38.68
N ASP A 228 -2.35 -17.37 -38.53
CA ASP A 228 -3.15 -17.97 -37.46
C ASP A 228 -2.51 -17.68 -36.08
N GLN A 229 -1.17 -17.74 -36.01
CA GLN A 229 -0.41 -17.36 -34.82
C GLN A 229 -0.67 -15.91 -34.44
N LEU A 230 -0.72 -14.95 -35.38
CA LEU A 230 -0.98 -13.54 -35.08
C LEU A 230 -2.38 -13.33 -34.52
N TRP A 231 -3.41 -13.85 -35.17
CA TRP A 231 -4.80 -13.66 -34.74
C TRP A 231 -5.10 -14.38 -33.41
N GLY A 232 -4.57 -15.60 -33.25
CA GLY A 232 -4.65 -16.28 -31.95
C GLY A 232 -3.97 -15.51 -30.83
N SER A 233 -2.80 -14.91 -31.10
CA SER A 233 -2.09 -14.08 -30.10
C SER A 233 -2.84 -12.81 -29.76
N ILE A 234 -3.45 -12.11 -30.71
CA ILE A 234 -4.28 -10.92 -30.45
C ILE A 234 -5.46 -11.29 -29.54
N GLY A 235 -6.16 -12.41 -29.86
CA GLY A 235 -7.26 -12.92 -29.03
C GLY A 235 -6.80 -13.35 -27.64
N GLY A 236 -5.66 -14.03 -27.54
CA GLY A 236 -5.06 -14.44 -26.27
C GLY A 236 -4.76 -13.24 -25.36
N VAL A 237 -4.20 -12.16 -25.93
CA VAL A 237 -3.96 -10.92 -25.17
C VAL A 237 -5.27 -10.27 -24.72
N PHE A 238 -6.31 -10.19 -25.56
CA PHE A 238 -7.60 -9.67 -25.13
C PHE A 238 -8.22 -10.50 -24.00
N LYS A 239 -8.18 -11.85 -24.13
CA LYS A 239 -8.71 -12.76 -23.11
C LYS A 239 -7.94 -12.68 -21.79
N SER A 240 -6.63 -12.39 -21.82
CA SER A 240 -5.80 -12.24 -20.61
C SER A 240 -6.28 -11.11 -19.68
N TRP A 241 -7.03 -10.11 -20.18
CA TRP A 241 -7.68 -9.08 -19.36
C TRP A 241 -8.63 -9.68 -18.33
N ASN A 242 -9.37 -10.72 -18.69
CA ASN A 242 -10.30 -11.42 -17.81
C ASN A 242 -9.71 -12.71 -17.21
N GLY A 243 -8.40 -12.88 -17.26
CA GLY A 243 -7.70 -13.95 -16.54
C GLY A 243 -7.77 -13.74 -15.01
N LYS A 244 -7.78 -14.82 -14.25
CA LYS A 244 -7.92 -14.80 -12.78
C LYS A 244 -6.94 -13.84 -12.09
N ARG A 245 -5.66 -13.85 -12.50
CA ARG A 245 -4.62 -12.96 -11.97
C ARG A 245 -4.94 -11.49 -12.23
N ALA A 246 -5.35 -11.16 -13.46
CA ALA A 246 -5.68 -9.80 -13.85
C ALA A 246 -6.93 -9.28 -13.12
N ILE A 247 -7.97 -10.12 -12.94
CA ILE A 247 -9.16 -9.80 -12.16
C ILE A 247 -8.80 -9.55 -10.70
N ALA A 248 -8.02 -10.43 -10.08
CA ALA A 248 -7.59 -10.26 -8.69
C ALA A 248 -6.79 -8.97 -8.49
N TYR A 249 -5.85 -8.68 -9.39
CA TYR A 249 -5.05 -7.46 -9.36
C TYR A 249 -5.92 -6.20 -9.53
N ARG A 250 -6.85 -6.19 -10.51
CA ARG A 250 -7.76 -5.05 -10.71
C ARG A 250 -8.63 -4.77 -9.49
N ARG A 251 -9.08 -5.81 -8.78
CA ARG A 251 -9.82 -5.65 -7.51
C ARG A 251 -8.98 -4.96 -6.45
N ILE A 252 -7.72 -5.39 -6.28
CA ILE A 252 -6.79 -4.81 -5.30
C ILE A 252 -6.47 -3.35 -5.62
N GLU A 253 -6.18 -3.07 -6.89
CA GLU A 253 -5.77 -1.74 -7.36
C GLU A 253 -6.94 -0.84 -7.78
N ARG A 254 -8.19 -1.28 -7.57
CA ARG A 254 -9.42 -0.54 -7.91
C ARG A 254 -9.50 -0.10 -9.39
N ILE A 255 -9.01 -0.95 -10.28
CA ILE A 255 -9.03 -0.70 -11.73
C ILE A 255 -10.39 -1.17 -12.29
N PRO A 256 -11.17 -0.31 -12.99
CA PRO A 256 -12.45 -0.69 -13.59
C PRO A 256 -12.33 -1.85 -14.59
N ASP A 257 -13.27 -2.78 -14.53
CA ASP A 257 -13.29 -3.97 -15.37
C ASP A 257 -13.57 -3.67 -16.84
N ASP A 258 -14.26 -2.58 -17.13
CA ASP A 258 -14.67 -2.12 -18.47
C ASP A 258 -13.57 -1.40 -19.26
N TRP A 259 -12.41 -1.14 -18.66
CA TRP A 259 -11.31 -0.45 -19.35
C TRP A 259 -10.70 -1.25 -20.51
N GLY A 260 -10.69 -2.59 -20.41
CA GLY A 260 -10.07 -3.44 -21.40
C GLY A 260 -8.55 -3.26 -21.50
N THR A 261 -7.94 -3.94 -22.47
CA THR A 261 -6.51 -3.84 -22.79
C THR A 261 -6.30 -3.55 -24.27
N ALA A 262 -5.31 -2.73 -24.60
CA ALA A 262 -4.79 -2.63 -25.95
C ALA A 262 -3.87 -3.81 -26.26
N VAL A 263 -3.65 -4.08 -27.55
CA VAL A 263 -2.65 -5.05 -28.03
C VAL A 263 -1.58 -4.33 -28.84
N ASN A 264 -0.33 -4.45 -28.41
CA ASN A 264 0.82 -3.91 -29.12
C ASN A 264 1.46 -5.03 -29.94
N VAL A 265 1.38 -4.92 -31.27
CA VAL A 265 2.08 -5.79 -32.22
C VAL A 265 3.36 -5.08 -32.63
N GLN A 266 4.51 -5.61 -32.23
CA GLN A 266 5.81 -4.98 -32.42
C GLN A 266 6.80 -5.92 -33.10
N SER A 267 7.59 -5.44 -34.05
CA SER A 267 8.66 -6.21 -34.70
C SER A 267 9.64 -6.74 -33.66
N MET A 268 10.02 -8.00 -33.81
CA MET A 268 11.05 -8.61 -32.97
C MET A 268 12.43 -8.09 -33.33
N VAL A 269 13.22 -7.80 -32.31
CA VAL A 269 14.67 -7.59 -32.33
C VAL A 269 15.29 -8.52 -31.29
N PHE A 270 16.50 -9.01 -31.53
CA PHE A 270 17.05 -10.14 -30.82
C PHE A 270 18.35 -9.80 -30.11
N GLY A 271 18.38 -9.90 -28.80
CA GLY A 271 19.57 -9.77 -27.97
C GLY A 271 20.40 -11.05 -27.84
N ASN A 272 19.95 -12.15 -28.43
CA ASN A 272 20.58 -13.48 -28.36
C ASN A 272 21.11 -13.98 -29.73
N MET A 273 21.50 -13.06 -30.61
CA MET A 273 22.06 -13.42 -31.92
C MET A 273 23.59 -13.64 -31.92
N GLY A 274 24.27 -13.31 -30.84
CA GLY A 274 25.73 -13.45 -30.72
C GLY A 274 26.33 -12.50 -29.68
N GLU A 275 27.65 -12.42 -29.66
CA GLU A 275 28.42 -11.63 -28.68
C GLU A 275 28.32 -10.11 -28.87
N ASP A 276 27.79 -9.65 -29.99
CA ASP A 276 27.49 -8.25 -30.29
C ASP A 276 26.01 -7.89 -30.06
N SER A 277 25.27 -8.83 -29.48
CA SER A 277 23.84 -8.69 -29.19
C SER A 277 23.60 -8.85 -27.70
N ALA A 278 22.66 -8.07 -27.16
CA ALA A 278 22.37 -8.03 -25.73
C ALA A 278 20.94 -7.54 -25.46
N THR A 279 20.51 -7.68 -24.22
CA THR A 279 19.29 -7.07 -23.73
C THR A 279 19.49 -6.52 -22.33
N GLY A 280 18.67 -5.52 -21.93
CA GLY A 280 18.79 -4.93 -20.61
C GLY A 280 17.59 -4.12 -20.16
N VAL A 281 17.63 -3.78 -18.89
CA VAL A 281 16.69 -2.88 -18.22
C VAL A 281 17.47 -1.77 -17.55
N ALA A 282 17.02 -0.55 -17.72
CA ALA A 282 17.66 0.63 -17.18
C ALA A 282 16.66 1.59 -16.55
N PHE A 283 17.10 2.33 -15.54
CA PHE A 283 16.35 3.34 -14.83
C PHE A 283 17.09 4.67 -14.91
N SER A 284 16.40 5.74 -15.29
CA SER A 284 17.05 7.05 -15.42
C SER A 284 17.63 7.57 -14.11
N ARG A 285 17.10 7.12 -12.97
CA ARG A 285 17.61 7.33 -11.60
C ARG A 285 17.51 6.01 -10.82
N ASN A 286 18.27 5.86 -9.72
CA ASN A 286 18.22 4.65 -8.91
C ASN A 286 16.83 4.46 -8.26
N PRO A 287 16.07 3.42 -8.59
CA PRO A 287 14.70 3.22 -8.07
C PRO A 287 14.64 2.87 -6.58
N ALA A 288 15.75 2.47 -5.97
CA ALA A 288 15.83 2.12 -4.55
C ALA A 288 16.23 3.30 -3.67
N THR A 289 17.16 4.15 -4.13
CA THR A 289 17.70 5.26 -3.33
C THR A 289 17.25 6.65 -3.80
N GLY A 290 16.85 6.80 -5.04
CA GLY A 290 16.49 8.09 -5.66
C GLY A 290 17.68 8.82 -6.30
N ASP A 291 18.90 8.34 -6.11
CA ASP A 291 20.12 8.99 -6.64
C ASP A 291 19.98 9.25 -8.15
N ASN A 292 20.38 10.45 -8.59
CA ASN A 292 20.46 10.81 -10.01
C ASN A 292 21.67 10.14 -10.65
N LYS A 293 21.60 8.81 -10.78
CA LYS A 293 22.60 7.97 -11.44
C LYS A 293 21.88 7.03 -12.39
N PHE A 294 22.41 6.94 -13.62
CA PHE A 294 21.89 5.96 -14.58
C PHE A 294 22.14 4.55 -14.05
N TYR A 295 21.07 3.83 -13.71
CA TYR A 295 21.08 2.55 -13.03
C TYR A 295 20.49 1.48 -13.91
N GLY A 296 21.05 0.27 -13.94
CA GLY A 296 20.46 -0.81 -14.70
C GLY A 296 21.37 -2.02 -14.85
N GLU A 297 20.84 -3.00 -15.55
CA GLU A 297 21.45 -4.31 -15.76
C GLU A 297 21.29 -4.76 -17.21
N TRP A 298 22.26 -5.51 -17.70
CA TRP A 298 22.25 -6.04 -19.05
C TRP A 298 22.86 -7.43 -19.12
N LEU A 299 22.45 -8.20 -20.13
CA LEU A 299 22.98 -9.54 -20.42
C LEU A 299 23.37 -9.64 -21.89
N ILE A 300 24.58 -10.09 -22.13
CA ILE A 300 25.08 -10.40 -23.47
C ILE A 300 24.45 -11.73 -23.94
N ASN A 301 24.16 -11.82 -25.22
CA ASN A 301 23.58 -13.00 -25.86
C ASN A 301 22.39 -13.57 -25.08
N ALA A 302 21.35 -12.74 -24.84
CA ALA A 302 20.19 -13.03 -24.02
C ALA A 302 18.91 -12.38 -24.55
N GLN A 303 17.77 -12.96 -24.23
CA GLN A 303 16.46 -12.34 -24.44
C GLN A 303 15.97 -11.63 -23.17
N GLY A 304 14.98 -10.72 -23.29
CA GLY A 304 14.45 -9.96 -22.17
C GLY A 304 13.94 -10.79 -21.00
N GLU A 305 13.37 -11.97 -21.28
CA GLU A 305 12.94 -12.93 -20.26
C GLU A 305 14.09 -13.41 -19.38
N ASP A 306 15.28 -13.59 -19.94
CA ASP A 306 16.45 -14.10 -19.21
C ASP A 306 16.94 -13.10 -18.14
N VAL A 307 16.76 -11.79 -18.38
CA VAL A 307 17.05 -10.73 -17.39
C VAL A 307 16.04 -10.73 -16.26
N VAL A 308 14.74 -10.80 -16.60
CA VAL A 308 13.65 -10.70 -15.62
C VAL A 308 13.53 -11.96 -14.76
N ALA A 309 13.75 -13.14 -15.35
CA ALA A 309 13.65 -14.42 -14.66
C ALA A 309 14.83 -14.70 -13.70
N GLY A 310 15.90 -13.90 -13.76
CA GLY A 310 17.07 -14.09 -12.90
C GLY A 310 17.86 -15.38 -13.13
N ILE A 311 17.74 -15.97 -14.31
CA ILE A 311 18.39 -17.26 -14.69
C ILE A 311 19.92 -17.09 -14.75
N ARG A 312 20.39 -15.91 -15.09
CA ARG A 312 21.82 -15.55 -15.20
C ARG A 312 22.08 -14.31 -14.37
N THR A 313 23.28 -14.21 -13.77
CA THR A 313 23.71 -12.99 -13.06
C THR A 313 23.91 -11.87 -14.07
N PRO A 314 23.13 -10.76 -13.99
CA PRO A 314 23.26 -9.67 -14.95
C PRO A 314 24.48 -8.81 -14.67
N ASN A 315 25.00 -8.19 -15.72
CA ASN A 315 26.11 -7.23 -15.66
C ASN A 315 25.59 -5.83 -15.32
N PRO A 316 26.39 -5.00 -14.63
CA PRO A 316 26.04 -3.61 -14.35
C PRO A 316 26.06 -2.76 -15.63
N LEU A 317 25.22 -1.73 -15.70
CA LEU A 317 25.11 -0.86 -16.87
C LEU A 317 26.36 0.01 -17.05
N ASN A 318 26.92 0.53 -15.95
CA ASN A 318 28.09 1.42 -15.95
C ASN A 318 29.02 1.17 -14.76
N GLU A 319 30.18 1.82 -14.80
CA GLU A 319 31.20 1.68 -13.75
C GLU A 319 30.75 2.36 -12.43
N ALA A 320 29.97 3.46 -12.51
CA ALA A 320 29.55 4.25 -11.36
C ALA A 320 28.54 3.52 -10.45
N THR A 321 27.86 2.48 -10.96
CA THR A 321 26.86 1.69 -10.21
C THR A 321 27.37 0.30 -9.82
N LYS A 322 28.63 -0.01 -10.07
CA LYS A 322 29.28 -1.23 -9.58
C LYS A 322 29.32 -1.29 -8.06
N ASN A 323 29.20 -2.49 -7.54
CA ASN A 323 29.29 -2.79 -6.12
C ASN A 323 30.15 -4.04 -5.88
N ASP A 324 30.33 -4.46 -4.64
CA ASP A 324 31.21 -5.58 -4.29
C ASP A 324 30.81 -6.92 -4.94
N HIS A 325 29.53 -7.10 -5.29
CA HIS A 325 29.05 -8.33 -5.91
C HIS A 325 29.26 -8.39 -7.42
N ASN A 326 29.30 -7.23 -8.09
CA ASN A 326 29.39 -7.16 -9.54
C ASN A 326 30.65 -6.43 -10.07
N ARG A 327 31.59 -6.04 -9.18
CA ARG A 327 32.80 -5.28 -9.57
C ARG A 327 33.68 -5.96 -10.62
N ASN A 328 33.65 -7.30 -10.66
CA ASN A 328 34.43 -8.10 -11.61
C ASN A 328 33.67 -8.33 -12.94
N LEU A 329 32.41 -7.93 -13.04
CA LEU A 329 31.61 -8.05 -14.25
C LEU A 329 31.87 -6.84 -15.17
N LYS A 330 31.81 -7.06 -16.48
CA LYS A 330 31.99 -5.97 -17.46
C LYS A 330 30.70 -5.13 -17.52
N SER A 331 30.81 -3.81 -17.33
CA SER A 331 29.72 -2.91 -17.60
C SER A 331 29.43 -2.76 -19.10
N LEU A 332 28.19 -2.33 -19.45
CA LEU A 332 27.86 -1.99 -20.84
C LEU A 332 28.74 -0.82 -21.32
N GLU A 333 28.99 0.16 -20.44
CA GLU A 333 29.88 1.29 -20.67
C GLU A 333 31.27 0.85 -21.17
N THR A 334 31.79 -0.24 -20.60
CA THR A 334 33.11 -0.77 -20.97
C THR A 334 33.04 -1.74 -22.16
N ALA A 335 31.95 -2.52 -22.26
CA ALA A 335 31.82 -3.57 -23.27
C ALA A 335 31.37 -3.00 -24.62
N MET A 336 30.46 -2.02 -24.66
CA MET A 336 29.87 -1.40 -25.84
C MET A 336 29.75 0.12 -25.66
N PRO A 337 30.86 0.90 -25.65
CA PRO A 337 30.89 2.31 -25.28
C PRO A 337 29.96 3.21 -26.10
N GLU A 338 29.91 3.00 -27.41
CA GLU A 338 29.09 3.82 -28.31
C GLU A 338 27.59 3.58 -28.07
N VAL A 339 27.20 2.32 -27.83
CA VAL A 339 25.82 1.95 -27.53
C VAL A 339 25.41 2.50 -26.15
N TYR A 340 26.30 2.41 -25.15
CA TYR A 340 26.06 2.99 -23.83
C TYR A 340 25.84 4.50 -23.92
N LYS A 341 26.65 5.20 -24.70
CA LYS A 341 26.53 6.65 -24.91
C LYS A 341 25.18 7.01 -25.56
N GLU A 342 24.78 6.29 -26.61
CA GLU A 342 23.45 6.48 -27.25
C GLU A 342 22.32 6.23 -26.23
N LEU A 343 22.42 5.19 -25.44
CA LEU A 343 21.42 4.85 -24.42
C LEU A 343 21.33 5.93 -23.33
N ASP A 344 22.45 6.50 -22.88
CA ASP A 344 22.49 7.58 -21.89
C ASP A 344 21.90 8.89 -22.45
N GLU A 345 22.16 9.21 -23.72
CA GLU A 345 21.51 10.35 -24.41
C GLU A 345 19.99 10.16 -24.48
N ILE A 346 19.53 8.95 -24.78
CA ILE A 346 18.09 8.61 -24.79
C ILE A 346 17.51 8.71 -23.39
N ARG A 347 18.19 8.23 -22.36
CA ARG A 347 17.77 8.33 -20.96
C ARG A 347 17.51 9.79 -20.57
N LEU A 348 18.47 10.68 -20.85
CA LEU A 348 18.34 12.11 -20.58
C LEU A 348 17.16 12.74 -21.33
N LYS A 349 16.99 12.37 -22.59
CA LYS A 349 15.89 12.88 -23.42
C LYS A 349 14.52 12.44 -22.90
N LEU A 350 14.38 11.18 -22.46
CA LEU A 350 13.15 10.65 -21.89
C LEU A 350 12.82 11.30 -20.54
N GLU A 351 13.79 11.40 -19.63
CA GLU A 351 13.57 12.03 -18.32
C GLU A 351 13.17 13.51 -18.46
N ASN A 352 13.85 14.27 -19.33
CA ASN A 352 13.51 15.67 -19.60
C ASN A 352 12.15 15.83 -20.28
N HIS A 353 11.72 14.87 -21.11
CA HIS A 353 10.44 14.94 -21.81
C HIS A 353 9.27 14.59 -20.88
N PHE A 354 9.41 13.52 -20.10
CA PHE A 354 8.35 13.08 -19.18
C PHE A 354 8.40 13.77 -17.81
N HIS A 355 9.48 14.50 -17.54
CA HIS A 355 9.76 15.14 -16.25
C HIS A 355 9.68 14.18 -15.07
N ASP A 356 9.95 12.88 -15.28
CA ASP A 356 9.91 11.85 -14.25
C ASP A 356 10.89 10.72 -14.55
N MET A 357 11.27 9.95 -13.50
CA MET A 357 12.15 8.80 -13.62
C MET A 357 11.55 7.75 -14.54
N GLN A 358 12.33 7.31 -15.51
CA GLN A 358 11.91 6.33 -16.51
C GLN A 358 12.55 4.96 -16.26
N ASP A 359 11.73 3.94 -16.39
CA ASP A 359 12.07 2.52 -16.49
C ASP A 359 12.09 2.16 -17.98
N ILE A 360 13.23 1.69 -18.47
CA ILE A 360 13.57 1.55 -19.88
C ILE A 360 13.93 0.10 -20.17
N GLU A 361 13.27 -0.52 -21.13
CA GLU A 361 13.65 -1.82 -21.69
C GLU A 361 14.32 -1.61 -23.05
N PHE A 362 15.50 -2.18 -23.24
CA PHE A 362 16.25 -2.06 -24.48
C PHE A 362 16.86 -3.39 -24.94
N THR A 363 17.11 -3.48 -26.24
CA THR A 363 17.82 -4.61 -26.86
C THR A 363 18.88 -4.08 -27.79
N ILE A 364 20.02 -4.74 -27.82
CA ILE A 364 21.12 -4.49 -28.77
C ILE A 364 21.14 -5.68 -29.69
N GLN A 365 20.92 -5.47 -30.98
CA GLN A 365 21.04 -6.49 -32.00
C GLN A 365 22.16 -6.13 -32.98
N GLU A 366 23.18 -6.97 -33.07
CA GLU A 366 24.32 -6.75 -33.98
C GLU A 366 24.91 -5.34 -33.80
N GLY A 367 25.18 -4.94 -32.56
CA GLY A 367 25.72 -3.62 -32.18
C GLY A 367 24.76 -2.44 -32.32
N LYS A 368 23.52 -2.66 -32.75
CA LYS A 368 22.51 -1.59 -32.90
C LYS A 368 21.53 -1.56 -31.74
N LEU A 369 21.36 -0.38 -31.12
CA LEU A 369 20.43 -0.16 -30.03
C LEU A 369 18.97 -0.10 -30.52
N TRP A 370 18.05 -0.67 -29.75
CA TRP A 370 16.60 -0.62 -29.93
C TRP A 370 15.91 -0.41 -28.60
N MET A 371 14.94 0.52 -28.60
CA MET A 371 14.10 0.82 -27.45
C MET A 371 12.80 0.02 -27.51
N LEU A 372 12.58 -0.88 -26.55
CA LEU A 372 11.40 -1.74 -26.53
C LEU A 372 10.23 -1.18 -25.75
N GLN A 373 10.51 -0.45 -24.66
CA GLN A 373 9.50 0.12 -23.79
C GLN A 373 10.13 1.22 -22.93
N CYS A 374 9.36 2.25 -22.62
CA CYS A 374 9.61 3.12 -21.46
C CYS A 374 8.33 3.27 -20.64
N ARG A 375 8.50 3.53 -19.34
CA ARG A 375 7.38 3.82 -18.42
C ARG A 375 7.90 4.59 -17.22
N ILE A 376 6.98 5.24 -16.50
CA ILE A 376 7.32 5.81 -15.19
C ILE A 376 7.76 4.66 -14.29
N GLY A 377 8.98 4.76 -13.75
CA GLY A 377 9.58 3.70 -12.95
C GLY A 377 8.93 3.58 -11.58
N LYS A 378 8.65 2.34 -11.17
CA LYS A 378 8.29 2.04 -9.78
C LYS A 378 9.51 2.29 -8.90
N ARG A 379 9.27 2.84 -7.70
CA ARG A 379 10.32 3.27 -6.78
C ARG A 379 9.89 3.10 -5.33
N THR A 380 10.85 2.95 -4.42
CA THR A 380 10.60 2.92 -2.97
C THR A 380 10.13 4.30 -2.46
N GLY A 381 9.56 4.34 -1.25
CA GLY A 381 9.14 5.61 -0.63
C GLY A 381 10.30 6.60 -0.49
N LEU A 382 11.47 6.14 -0.05
CA LEU A 382 12.68 6.98 0.05
C LEU A 382 13.10 7.53 -1.31
N ALA A 383 13.13 6.70 -2.35
CA ALA A 383 13.48 7.11 -3.69
C ALA A 383 12.46 8.10 -4.28
N ALA A 384 11.16 7.90 -4.01
CA ALA A 384 10.11 8.83 -4.44
C ALA A 384 10.32 10.22 -3.85
N LEU A 385 10.60 10.28 -2.54
CA LEU A 385 10.87 11.53 -1.84
C LEU A 385 12.16 12.22 -2.35
N GLN A 386 13.26 11.45 -2.50
CA GLN A 386 14.52 11.97 -3.00
C GLN A 386 14.37 12.54 -4.42
N MET A 387 13.75 11.77 -5.33
CA MET A 387 13.54 12.20 -6.70
C MET A 387 12.64 13.44 -6.80
N ALA A 388 11.56 13.50 -6.00
CA ALA A 388 10.68 14.67 -5.99
C ALA A 388 11.43 15.95 -5.57
N MET A 389 12.29 15.85 -4.55
CA MET A 389 13.05 16.99 -4.05
C MET A 389 14.22 17.37 -4.99
N ASP A 390 14.91 16.39 -5.57
CA ASP A 390 15.99 16.66 -6.52
C ASP A 390 15.46 17.30 -7.80
N MET A 391 14.39 16.74 -8.39
CA MET A 391 13.77 17.28 -9.61
C MET A 391 13.18 18.69 -9.39
N LEU A 392 12.67 18.97 -8.19
CA LEU A 392 12.27 20.31 -7.78
C LEU A 392 13.48 21.25 -7.72
N GLY A 393 14.57 20.83 -7.09
CA GLY A 393 15.83 21.58 -7.01
C GLY A 393 16.49 21.82 -8.36
N GLU A 394 16.37 20.87 -9.28
CA GLU A 394 16.84 20.96 -10.68
C GLU A 394 15.93 21.88 -11.55
N GLY A 395 14.77 22.32 -11.04
CA GLY A 395 13.79 23.12 -11.79
C GLY A 395 13.02 22.34 -12.86
N MET A 396 13.08 21.00 -12.80
CA MET A 396 12.38 20.12 -13.73
C MET A 396 10.88 20.04 -13.46
N ILE A 397 10.48 20.18 -12.19
CA ILE A 397 9.09 20.17 -11.72
C ILE A 397 8.84 21.31 -10.74
N ASP A 398 7.56 21.68 -10.55
CA ASP A 398 7.14 22.63 -9.53
C ASP A 398 6.79 21.96 -8.20
N GLU A 399 6.56 22.76 -7.15
CA GLU A 399 6.21 22.26 -5.81
C GLU A 399 4.92 21.42 -5.82
N LYS A 400 3.91 21.80 -6.60
CA LYS A 400 2.63 21.08 -6.70
C LYS A 400 2.86 19.69 -7.30
N THR A 401 3.66 19.62 -8.36
CA THR A 401 4.01 18.34 -8.99
C THR A 401 4.82 17.46 -8.04
N ALA A 402 5.77 18.02 -7.30
CA ALA A 402 6.55 17.29 -6.30
C ALA A 402 5.65 16.66 -5.23
N ILE A 403 4.68 17.43 -4.69
CA ILE A 403 3.69 16.95 -3.71
C ILE A 403 2.84 15.82 -4.30
N MET A 404 2.33 15.98 -5.53
CA MET A 404 1.45 14.98 -6.17
C MET A 404 2.16 13.68 -6.55
N ARG A 405 3.48 13.66 -6.66
CA ARG A 405 4.27 12.47 -7.03
C ARG A 405 4.59 11.54 -5.88
N VAL A 406 4.60 12.02 -4.66
CA VAL A 406 4.82 11.19 -3.49
C VAL A 406 3.47 10.65 -3.03
N ALA A 407 3.24 9.35 -3.22
CA ALA A 407 2.01 8.73 -2.75
C ALA A 407 1.99 8.63 -1.21
N PRO A 408 0.82 8.77 -0.56
CA PRO A 408 0.70 8.61 0.90
C PRO A 408 1.27 7.28 1.42
N ALA A 409 1.05 6.18 0.70
CA ALA A 409 1.63 4.87 1.05
C ALA A 409 3.17 4.86 1.00
N GLN A 410 3.78 5.59 0.05
CA GLN A 410 5.24 5.73 -0.02
C GLN A 410 5.82 6.56 1.12
N LEU A 411 5.06 7.56 1.60
CA LEU A 411 5.44 8.31 2.79
C LEU A 411 5.36 7.43 4.04
N ASP A 412 4.35 6.57 4.14
CA ASP A 412 4.19 5.61 5.25
C ASP A 412 5.40 4.67 5.38
N GLU A 413 5.97 4.22 4.25
CA GLU A 413 7.17 3.37 4.25
C GLU A 413 8.36 3.99 5.03
N ILE A 414 8.51 5.31 4.99
CA ILE A 414 9.66 6.02 5.57
C ILE A 414 9.38 6.59 6.97
N LEU A 415 8.14 6.57 7.45
CA LEU A 415 7.77 7.12 8.77
C LEU A 415 8.17 6.22 9.92
N HIS A 416 8.34 4.94 9.68
CA HIS A 416 8.91 4.01 10.65
C HIS A 416 10.42 4.01 10.56
N PRO A 417 11.16 3.68 11.65
CA PRO A 417 12.60 3.48 11.54
C PRO A 417 12.90 2.54 10.38
N ILE A 418 13.77 2.94 9.48
CA ILE A 418 14.19 2.11 8.34
C ILE A 418 15.60 1.58 8.60
N LEU A 419 15.94 0.44 8.04
CA LEU A 419 17.33 -0.02 8.01
C LEU A 419 18.15 0.91 7.10
N ASN A 420 19.38 1.21 7.52
CA ASN A 420 20.30 2.00 6.71
C ASN A 420 20.52 1.28 5.35
N PRO A 421 20.13 1.89 4.21
CA PRO A 421 20.17 1.20 2.91
C PRO A 421 21.55 0.72 2.48
N ALA A 422 22.61 1.44 2.87
CA ALA A 422 23.99 1.06 2.54
C ALA A 422 24.41 -0.19 3.31
N SER A 423 24.08 -0.26 4.60
CA SER A 423 24.37 -1.41 5.46
C SER A 423 23.46 -2.61 5.12
N GLU A 424 22.19 -2.36 4.79
CA GLU A 424 21.24 -3.43 4.38
C GLU A 424 21.72 -4.15 3.11
N LYS A 425 22.30 -3.42 2.16
CA LYS A 425 22.71 -3.96 0.86
C LYS A 425 23.82 -5.03 0.96
N ILE A 426 24.66 -4.93 1.98
CA ILE A 426 25.79 -5.85 2.20
C ILE A 426 25.49 -6.93 3.25
N ALA A 427 24.33 -6.86 3.91
CA ALA A 427 23.94 -7.78 4.97
C ALA A 427 23.47 -9.14 4.42
N THR A 428 23.73 -10.20 5.20
CA THR A 428 23.36 -11.58 4.86
C THR A 428 21.85 -11.80 5.05
N LYS A 429 21.12 -11.99 3.95
CA LYS A 429 19.71 -12.35 3.96
C LYS A 429 19.53 -13.76 4.49
N LEU A 430 18.73 -13.95 5.53
CA LEU A 430 18.43 -15.25 6.13
C LEU A 430 17.13 -15.87 5.58
N ALA A 431 16.07 -15.07 5.50
CA ALA A 431 14.74 -15.53 5.10
C ALA A 431 13.87 -14.38 4.57
N GLN A 432 12.72 -14.74 4.04
CA GLN A 432 11.68 -13.83 3.61
C GLN A 432 10.31 -14.34 4.08
N GLY A 433 9.48 -13.41 4.57
CA GLY A 433 8.08 -13.63 4.94
C GLY A 433 7.18 -12.55 4.33
N LEU A 434 5.92 -12.49 4.78
CA LEU A 434 4.96 -11.48 4.35
C LEU A 434 5.22 -10.15 5.08
N PRO A 435 5.27 -9.01 4.38
CA PRO A 435 5.50 -7.67 4.94
C PRO A 435 4.24 -7.17 5.66
N ALA A 436 4.02 -7.62 6.89
CA ALA A 436 2.79 -7.35 7.65
C ALA A 436 2.70 -5.93 8.20
N SER A 437 3.81 -5.34 8.61
CA SER A 437 3.89 -3.92 9.01
C SER A 437 5.25 -3.35 8.63
N PRO A 438 5.29 -2.14 8.02
CA PRO A 438 6.52 -1.57 7.46
C PRO A 438 7.55 -1.19 8.52
N GLY A 439 8.73 -0.76 8.06
CA GLY A 439 9.82 -0.28 8.89
C GLY A 439 10.98 -1.25 9.03
N GLY A 440 12.02 -0.80 9.71
CA GLY A 440 13.20 -1.58 10.09
C GLY A 440 13.23 -1.84 11.60
N ALA A 441 13.47 -3.06 12.01
CA ALA A 441 13.70 -3.39 13.40
C ALA A 441 15.01 -4.14 13.60
N VAL A 442 15.71 -3.80 14.67
CA VAL A 442 17.00 -4.40 15.03
C VAL A 442 16.97 -4.74 16.49
N GLY A 443 17.28 -5.98 16.82
CA GLY A 443 17.23 -6.41 18.20
C GLY A 443 17.81 -7.82 18.41
N THR A 444 17.93 -8.19 19.68
CA THR A 444 18.29 -9.56 20.07
C THR A 444 17.08 -10.47 19.99
N ILE A 445 17.30 -11.70 19.59
CA ILE A 445 16.26 -12.72 19.51
C ILE A 445 15.70 -13.03 20.91
N VAL A 446 14.38 -13.04 21.04
CA VAL A 446 13.65 -13.54 22.21
C VAL A 446 12.45 -14.37 21.75
N PHE A 447 12.08 -15.40 22.55
CA PHE A 447 11.02 -16.34 22.17
C PHE A 447 9.76 -16.24 23.06
N THR A 448 9.81 -15.46 24.13
CA THR A 448 8.65 -15.29 25.03
C THR A 448 8.39 -13.81 25.34
N SER A 449 7.16 -13.50 25.72
CA SER A 449 6.74 -12.15 26.12
C SER A 449 7.53 -11.66 27.33
N GLU A 450 7.78 -12.53 28.33
CA GLU A 450 8.55 -12.20 29.53
C GLU A 450 10.00 -11.84 29.20
N ALA A 451 10.63 -12.60 28.27
CA ALA A 451 12.00 -12.29 27.81
C ALA A 451 12.04 -10.95 27.07
N ALA A 452 11.03 -10.64 26.24
CA ALA A 452 10.94 -9.35 25.57
C ALA A 452 10.82 -8.18 26.57
N MET A 453 9.95 -8.33 27.55
CA MET A 453 9.78 -7.33 28.63
C MET A 453 11.06 -7.16 29.47
N ALA A 454 11.75 -8.25 29.78
CA ALA A 454 13.00 -8.20 30.53
C ALA A 454 14.11 -7.44 29.77
N VAL A 455 14.26 -7.70 28.46
CA VAL A 455 15.22 -6.97 27.61
C VAL A 455 14.87 -5.48 27.55
N ALA A 456 13.61 -5.15 27.33
CA ALA A 456 13.14 -3.75 27.22
C ALA A 456 13.30 -3.00 28.56
N LYS A 457 13.04 -3.65 29.72
CA LYS A 457 13.22 -3.08 31.04
C LYS A 457 14.68 -2.68 31.30
N ASN A 458 15.63 -3.40 30.72
CA ASN A 458 17.06 -3.10 30.78
C ASN A 458 17.55 -2.14 29.68
N GLY A 459 16.63 -1.50 28.94
CA GLY A 459 16.96 -0.54 27.86
C GLY A 459 17.46 -1.20 26.57
N GLY A 460 17.39 -2.55 26.47
CA GLY A 460 17.77 -3.29 25.27
C GLY A 460 16.65 -3.29 24.20
N LYS A 461 17.01 -3.62 22.97
CA LYS A 461 16.07 -3.86 21.84
C LYS A 461 16.03 -5.34 21.52
N CYS A 462 14.85 -5.91 21.33
CA CYS A 462 14.67 -7.32 20.95
C CYS A 462 13.67 -7.50 19.81
N ILE A 463 13.81 -8.63 19.15
CA ILE A 463 12.86 -9.14 18.15
C ILE A 463 12.14 -10.34 18.78
N LEU A 464 10.82 -10.24 18.91
CA LEU A 464 10.00 -11.34 19.40
C LEU A 464 9.72 -12.32 18.26
N ILE A 465 10.21 -13.55 18.42
CA ILE A 465 10.02 -14.63 17.45
C ILE A 465 9.02 -15.65 18.00
N ARG A 466 7.93 -15.91 17.26
CA ARG A 466 6.89 -16.86 17.63
C ARG A 466 6.50 -17.75 16.45
N GLU A 467 5.85 -18.86 16.70
CA GLU A 467 5.13 -19.58 15.63
C GLU A 467 3.94 -18.75 15.15
N GLU A 468 3.12 -18.32 16.09
CA GLU A 468 2.06 -17.33 15.94
C GLU A 468 1.89 -16.57 17.25
N THR A 469 1.30 -15.37 17.23
CA THR A 469 1.05 -14.59 18.43
C THR A 469 -0.40 -14.74 18.90
N SER A 470 -0.60 -14.68 20.21
CA SER A 470 -1.90 -14.69 20.88
C SER A 470 -2.13 -13.38 21.65
N PRO A 471 -3.34 -13.11 22.16
CA PRO A 471 -3.58 -11.98 23.04
C PRO A 471 -2.71 -11.93 24.30
N GLU A 472 -2.19 -13.08 24.75
CA GLU A 472 -1.28 -13.18 25.88
C GLU A 472 0.12 -12.61 25.57
N ASP A 473 0.48 -12.51 24.28
CA ASP A 473 1.76 -11.97 23.83
C ASP A 473 1.79 -10.43 23.74
N ILE A 474 0.68 -9.74 23.99
CA ILE A 474 0.52 -8.30 23.76
C ILE A 474 1.60 -7.47 24.45
N GLU A 475 1.93 -7.76 25.69
CA GLU A 475 2.95 -6.99 26.42
C GLU A 475 4.37 -7.22 25.86
N GLY A 476 4.69 -8.46 25.51
CA GLY A 476 5.94 -8.82 24.83
C GLY A 476 6.04 -8.20 23.44
N MET A 477 4.96 -8.24 22.66
CA MET A 477 4.89 -7.57 21.35
C MET A 477 5.08 -6.05 21.47
N ARG A 478 4.51 -5.44 22.52
CA ARG A 478 4.66 -4.00 22.79
C ARG A 478 6.09 -3.67 23.20
N ALA A 479 6.74 -4.51 23.96
CA ALA A 479 8.13 -4.33 24.42
C ALA A 479 9.15 -4.56 23.29
N ALA A 480 8.89 -5.48 22.35
CA ALA A 480 9.78 -5.79 21.25
C ALA A 480 9.93 -4.63 20.26
N ALA A 481 11.10 -4.50 19.64
CA ALA A 481 11.35 -3.57 18.54
C ALA A 481 10.70 -4.05 17.23
N GLY A 482 10.59 -5.38 17.04
CA GLY A 482 9.95 -5.99 15.89
C GLY A 482 9.41 -7.38 16.21
N ILE A 483 8.53 -7.86 15.35
CA ILE A 483 7.82 -9.13 15.51
C ILE A 483 8.05 -9.99 14.26
N LEU A 484 8.36 -11.28 14.48
CA LEU A 484 8.60 -12.23 13.41
C LEU A 484 7.85 -13.53 13.73
N THR A 485 6.99 -14.00 12.81
CA THR A 485 6.26 -15.27 13.01
C THR A 485 6.46 -16.25 11.86
N THR A 486 6.44 -17.56 12.17
CA THR A 486 6.50 -18.62 11.16
C THR A 486 5.17 -18.75 10.42
N ARG A 487 4.06 -18.53 11.10
CA ARG A 487 2.70 -18.65 10.61
C ARG A 487 1.98 -17.30 10.63
N GLY A 488 0.85 -17.23 9.96
CA GLY A 488 -0.02 -16.07 9.94
C GLY A 488 0.04 -15.30 8.61
N GLY A 489 -1.09 -14.73 8.22
CA GLY A 489 -1.26 -13.88 7.06
C GLY A 489 -1.30 -12.40 7.45
N MET A 490 -1.61 -11.56 6.47
CA MET A 490 -1.73 -10.10 6.63
C MET A 490 -2.84 -9.65 7.60
N THR A 491 -3.77 -10.53 7.93
CA THR A 491 -4.89 -10.32 8.86
C THR A 491 -4.68 -11.03 10.20
N SER A 492 -3.52 -11.66 10.44
CA SER A 492 -3.22 -12.35 11.69
C SER A 492 -3.13 -11.37 12.87
N HIS A 493 -3.28 -11.89 14.10
CA HIS A 493 -3.14 -11.11 15.33
C HIS A 493 -1.83 -10.31 15.36
N ALA A 494 -0.69 -10.96 15.01
CA ALA A 494 0.60 -10.28 14.93
C ALA A 494 0.58 -9.08 13.97
N ALA A 495 0.00 -9.25 12.78
CA ALA A 495 -0.08 -8.23 11.75
C ALA A 495 -0.95 -7.04 12.18
N LEU A 496 -2.13 -7.30 12.73
CA LEU A 496 -3.09 -6.27 13.14
C LEU A 496 -2.54 -5.43 14.30
N VAL A 497 -2.05 -6.09 15.34
CA VAL A 497 -1.49 -5.42 16.52
C VAL A 497 -0.23 -4.62 16.18
N ALA A 498 0.68 -5.19 15.38
CA ALA A 498 1.90 -4.50 14.98
C ALA A 498 1.61 -3.24 14.15
N ARG A 499 0.66 -3.31 13.21
CA ARG A 499 0.21 -2.13 12.44
C ARG A 499 -0.41 -1.05 13.33
N GLY A 500 -1.25 -1.46 14.27
CA GLY A 500 -1.86 -0.51 15.22
C GLY A 500 -0.84 0.28 16.03
N TRP A 501 0.34 -0.31 16.28
CA TRP A 501 1.42 0.35 17.04
C TRP A 501 2.56 0.87 16.17
N GLY A 502 2.48 0.76 14.85
CA GLY A 502 3.57 1.14 13.94
C GLY A 502 4.85 0.35 14.15
N LYS A 503 4.76 -0.92 14.52
CA LYS A 503 5.92 -1.81 14.76
C LYS A 503 6.22 -2.65 13.54
N CYS A 504 7.50 -2.73 13.19
CA CYS A 504 7.98 -3.64 12.15
C CYS A 504 7.51 -5.07 12.41
N CYS A 505 6.85 -5.68 11.43
CA CYS A 505 6.33 -7.04 11.57
C CYS A 505 6.45 -7.82 10.26
N ILE A 506 6.97 -9.03 10.38
CA ILE A 506 7.03 -10.01 9.30
C ILE A 506 6.29 -11.26 9.77
N VAL A 507 5.33 -11.76 9.00
CA VAL A 507 4.56 -12.95 9.31
C VAL A 507 4.71 -14.01 8.22
N GLY A 508 4.33 -15.25 8.52
CA GLY A 508 4.36 -16.33 7.52
C GLY A 508 5.77 -16.63 6.99
N CYS A 509 6.79 -16.52 7.83
CA CYS A 509 8.17 -16.87 7.47
C CYS A 509 8.37 -18.39 7.58
N GLU A 510 7.81 -19.16 6.64
CA GLU A 510 7.77 -20.63 6.65
C GLU A 510 9.16 -21.29 6.65
N ALA A 511 10.18 -20.60 6.12
CA ALA A 511 11.56 -21.06 6.17
C ALA A 511 12.14 -21.12 7.59
N MET A 512 11.49 -20.47 8.54
CA MET A 512 11.95 -20.39 9.94
C MET A 512 11.45 -21.58 10.76
N LYS A 513 12.36 -22.25 11.47
CA LYS A 513 12.06 -23.35 12.41
C LYS A 513 12.54 -22.96 13.81
N ILE A 514 11.62 -22.95 14.77
CA ILE A 514 11.88 -22.59 16.17
C ILE A 514 12.04 -23.85 17.01
N ASN A 515 13.04 -23.86 17.88
CA ASN A 515 13.20 -24.87 18.93
C ASN A 515 13.20 -24.17 20.29
N LEU A 516 12.07 -24.19 20.97
CA LEU A 516 11.88 -23.50 22.25
C LEU A 516 12.70 -24.14 23.38
N GLU A 517 12.91 -25.48 23.39
CA GLU A 517 13.70 -26.16 24.42
C GLU A 517 15.18 -25.75 24.37
N LYS A 518 15.74 -25.62 23.13
CA LYS A 518 17.12 -25.20 22.91
C LYS A 518 17.26 -23.68 22.79
N LYS A 519 16.15 -22.95 22.82
CA LYS A 519 16.08 -21.52 22.59
C LYS A 519 16.86 -21.09 21.31
N THR A 520 16.54 -21.73 20.19
CA THR A 520 17.20 -21.49 18.90
C THR A 520 16.20 -21.36 17.78
N VAL A 521 16.59 -20.64 16.73
CA VAL A 521 15.87 -20.53 15.47
C VAL A 521 16.81 -20.79 14.30
N THR A 522 16.35 -21.49 13.27
CA THR A 522 17.02 -21.67 11.98
C THR A 522 16.15 -21.10 10.87
N PHE A 523 16.76 -20.45 9.86
CA PHE A 523 16.06 -19.78 8.78
C PHE A 523 16.13 -20.52 7.43
N SER A 524 16.75 -21.68 7.37
CA SER A 524 16.79 -22.57 6.21
C SER A 524 17.13 -23.99 6.66
N GLU A 525 16.79 -24.99 5.86
CA GLU A 525 17.20 -26.36 6.09
C GLU A 525 18.74 -26.48 6.02
N GLY A 526 19.36 -26.95 7.12
CA GLY A 526 20.83 -27.02 7.22
C GLY A 526 21.53 -25.70 7.50
N GLY A 527 20.79 -24.60 7.70
CA GLY A 527 21.35 -23.28 8.00
C GLY A 527 21.89 -23.16 9.44
N LYS A 528 22.63 -22.07 9.66
CA LYS A 528 23.14 -21.72 11.01
C LYS A 528 21.96 -21.53 11.97
N ALA A 529 22.05 -22.16 13.16
CA ALA A 529 21.10 -21.92 14.25
C ALA A 529 21.51 -20.65 15.01
N PHE A 530 20.57 -19.73 15.16
CA PHE A 530 20.71 -18.52 15.98
C PHE A 530 20.11 -18.80 17.36
N LYS A 531 20.79 -18.34 18.40
CA LYS A 531 20.39 -18.51 19.81
C LYS A 531 19.65 -17.26 20.31
N GLU A 532 18.87 -17.43 21.37
CA GLU A 532 18.34 -16.33 22.15
C GLU A 532 19.48 -15.37 22.56
N GLY A 533 19.27 -14.05 22.36
CA GLY A 533 20.28 -13.02 22.59
C GLY A 533 21.19 -12.69 21.42
N GLU A 534 21.22 -13.48 20.32
CA GLU A 534 21.93 -13.08 19.10
C GLU A 534 21.15 -12.00 18.33
N TRP A 535 21.88 -11.15 17.61
CA TRP A 535 21.28 -10.02 16.87
C TRP A 535 20.74 -10.46 15.51
N ILE A 536 19.57 -9.94 15.19
CA ILE A 536 18.98 -9.96 13.84
C ILE A 536 18.37 -8.61 13.49
N SER A 537 18.15 -8.40 12.21
CA SER A 537 17.47 -7.20 11.71
C SER A 537 16.32 -7.61 10.79
N LEU A 538 15.21 -6.86 10.87
CA LEU A 538 14.01 -7.06 10.05
C LEU A 538 13.80 -5.84 9.16
N ASN A 539 13.51 -6.07 7.87
CA ASN A 539 12.93 -5.08 6.99
C ASN A 539 11.45 -5.44 6.77
N GLY A 540 10.57 -4.86 7.57
CA GLY A 540 9.12 -5.12 7.50
C GLY A 540 8.48 -4.65 6.20
N THR A 541 9.05 -3.66 5.52
CA THR A 541 8.57 -3.16 4.22
C THR A 541 8.80 -4.16 3.10
N LYS A 542 9.94 -4.89 3.16
CA LYS A 542 10.30 -5.90 2.15
C LYS A 542 10.02 -7.34 2.59
N GLY A 543 9.66 -7.55 3.85
CA GLY A 543 9.51 -8.88 4.44
C GLY A 543 10.84 -9.65 4.60
N LEU A 544 11.97 -8.97 4.76
CA LEU A 544 13.32 -9.57 4.78
C LEU A 544 13.89 -9.65 6.19
N VAL A 545 14.56 -10.79 6.48
CA VAL A 545 15.26 -11.07 7.74
C VAL A 545 16.77 -11.14 7.47
N TYR A 546 17.57 -10.47 8.29
CA TYR A 546 19.03 -10.42 8.18
C TYR A 546 19.73 -10.92 9.45
N GLY A 547 20.88 -11.57 9.30
CA GLY A 547 21.65 -12.18 10.37
C GLY A 547 22.61 -11.25 11.13
N GLU A 548 22.56 -9.96 10.88
CA GLU A 548 23.48 -8.97 11.46
C GLU A 548 22.68 -7.82 12.12
N LYS A 549 23.42 -7.05 12.95
CA LYS A 549 22.95 -5.79 13.51
C LYS A 549 23.13 -4.66 12.52
N ILE A 550 22.05 -4.29 11.83
CA ILE A 550 22.04 -3.17 10.86
C ILE A 550 21.59 -1.89 11.57
N GLU A 551 22.19 -0.75 11.26
CA GLU A 551 21.78 0.55 11.82
C GLU A 551 20.41 0.96 11.30
N THR A 552 19.63 1.65 12.16
CA THR A 552 18.31 2.21 11.80
C THR A 552 18.37 3.73 11.77
N MET A 553 17.53 4.35 10.91
CA MET A 553 17.30 5.79 10.82
C MET A 553 15.85 6.15 11.17
N ASP A 554 15.64 7.23 11.93
CA ASP A 554 14.31 7.79 12.22
C ASP A 554 13.91 8.84 11.15
N ALA A 555 12.69 8.78 10.66
CA ALA A 555 12.19 9.68 9.63
C ALA A 555 12.11 11.14 10.08
N SER A 556 11.77 11.40 11.35
CA SER A 556 11.63 12.76 11.88
C SER A 556 12.96 13.54 11.94
N GLU A 557 14.08 12.85 11.82
CA GLU A 557 15.42 13.43 11.79
C GLU A 557 15.98 13.58 10.37
N ASN A 558 15.27 13.09 9.36
CA ASN A 558 15.71 13.15 7.97
C ASN A 558 15.47 14.56 7.39
N PRO A 559 16.52 15.34 7.02
CA PRO A 559 16.35 16.68 6.46
C PRO A 559 15.51 16.70 5.17
N LEU A 560 15.61 15.66 4.37
CA LEU A 560 14.84 15.52 3.13
C LEU A 560 13.32 15.47 3.43
N PHE A 561 12.93 14.66 4.42
CA PHE A 561 11.55 14.58 4.89
C PHE A 561 11.06 15.91 5.46
N ILE A 562 11.87 16.56 6.32
CA ILE A 562 11.53 17.84 6.95
C ILE A 562 11.29 18.91 5.87
N ASN A 563 12.19 19.03 4.90
CA ASN A 563 12.09 20.01 3.81
C ASN A 563 10.86 19.75 2.93
N PHE A 564 10.58 18.49 2.59
CA PHE A 564 9.39 18.14 1.83
C PHE A 564 8.10 18.49 2.57
N MET A 565 8.00 18.15 3.87
CA MET A 565 6.83 18.44 4.67
C MET A 565 6.61 19.95 4.88
N ALA A 566 7.67 20.75 4.89
CA ALA A 566 7.57 22.23 4.89
C ALA A 566 6.93 22.77 3.60
N ILE A 567 7.21 22.13 2.45
CA ILE A 567 6.56 22.47 1.17
C ILE A 567 5.09 22.03 1.19
N VAL A 568 4.80 20.83 1.68
CA VAL A 568 3.43 20.30 1.80
C VAL A 568 2.52 21.26 2.59
N ASP A 569 3.01 21.79 3.71
CA ASP A 569 2.24 22.70 4.57
C ASP A 569 1.85 24.02 3.90
N LYS A 570 2.55 24.46 2.86
CA LYS A 570 2.17 25.68 2.12
C LYS A 570 0.84 25.52 1.36
N TYR A 571 0.47 24.29 1.01
CA TYR A 571 -0.65 24.01 0.11
C TYR A 571 -1.90 23.47 0.81
N ARG A 572 -1.78 22.91 2.02
CA ARG A 572 -2.95 22.42 2.76
C ARG A 572 -3.70 23.55 3.45
N LYS A 573 -5.04 23.45 3.49
CA LYS A 573 -5.90 24.30 4.33
C LYS A 573 -6.38 23.58 5.57
N LEU A 574 -6.63 22.27 5.42
CA LEU A 574 -7.13 21.40 6.48
C LEU A 574 -6.10 21.31 7.62
N GLY A 575 -6.53 21.58 8.84
CA GLY A 575 -5.72 21.39 10.05
C GLY A 575 -5.49 19.92 10.36
N ILE A 576 -4.30 19.59 10.88
CA ILE A 576 -3.97 18.20 11.25
C ILE A 576 -3.66 18.13 12.73
N ARG A 577 -4.50 17.44 13.49
CA ARG A 577 -4.31 17.12 14.90
C ARG A 577 -3.99 15.63 15.07
N THR A 578 -3.68 15.22 16.29
CA THR A 578 -3.39 13.83 16.62
C THR A 578 -4.38 13.25 17.63
N ASN A 579 -4.57 11.93 17.57
CA ASN A 579 -5.14 11.13 18.65
C ASN A 579 -3.96 10.63 19.50
N ALA A 580 -3.82 11.15 20.71
CA ALA A 580 -2.70 10.82 21.58
C ALA A 580 -3.20 10.73 23.02
N ASP A 581 -2.91 9.61 23.67
CA ASP A 581 -3.40 9.27 25.01
C ASP A 581 -2.25 9.27 26.06
N THR A 582 -1.01 9.44 25.58
CA THR A 582 0.20 9.52 26.43
C THR A 582 1.05 10.74 26.07
N PRO A 583 1.87 11.24 27.02
CA PRO A 583 2.84 12.30 26.75
C PRO A 583 3.82 11.96 25.62
N GLU A 584 4.24 10.71 25.55
CA GLU A 584 5.15 10.19 24.51
C GLU A 584 4.52 10.27 23.12
N ASP A 585 3.25 9.86 22.97
CA ASP A 585 2.49 9.96 21.72
C ASP A 585 2.33 11.43 21.31
N ALA A 586 2.03 12.30 22.28
CA ALA A 586 1.92 13.74 22.04
C ALA A 586 3.23 14.36 21.54
N ALA A 587 4.36 14.01 22.17
CA ALA A 587 5.69 14.47 21.75
C ALA A 587 6.06 13.95 20.34
N LYS A 588 5.78 12.69 20.05
CA LYS A 588 6.02 12.10 18.72
C LYS A 588 5.17 12.78 17.64
N ALA A 589 3.88 13.00 17.92
CA ALA A 589 3.01 13.71 16.99
C ALA A 589 3.47 15.14 16.70
N LEU A 590 3.96 15.85 17.73
CA LEU A 590 4.55 17.18 17.55
C LEU A 590 5.78 17.16 16.65
N SER A 591 6.66 16.15 16.79
CA SER A 591 7.82 15.98 15.90
C SER A 591 7.42 15.74 14.45
N PHE A 592 6.23 15.20 14.22
CA PHE A 592 5.62 15.02 12.90
C PHE A 592 4.75 16.20 12.44
N GLY A 593 4.67 17.29 13.24
CA GLY A 593 3.99 18.53 12.87
C GLY A 593 2.50 18.57 13.20
N ALA A 594 2.04 17.82 14.22
CA ALA A 594 0.66 17.93 14.70
C ALA A 594 0.39 19.33 15.29
N GLU A 595 -0.80 19.88 15.00
CA GLU A 595 -1.22 21.21 15.40
C GLU A 595 -2.01 21.23 16.73
N GLY A 596 -2.18 20.08 17.35
CA GLY A 596 -2.88 19.88 18.61
C GLY A 596 -3.30 18.41 18.78
N ILE A 597 -4.04 18.15 19.85
CA ILE A 597 -4.68 16.84 20.07
C ILE A 597 -6.17 16.99 19.76
N GLY A 598 -6.69 16.18 18.82
CA GLY A 598 -8.11 16.13 18.49
C GLY A 598 -8.88 15.09 19.30
N LEU A 599 -8.17 14.14 19.90
CA LEU A 599 -8.75 13.16 20.81
C LEU A 599 -7.71 12.69 21.83
N PHE A 600 -7.95 13.05 23.09
CA PHE A 600 -7.33 12.45 24.27
C PHE A 600 -8.41 11.69 25.02
N ARG A 601 -8.23 10.40 25.23
CA ARG A 601 -9.18 9.52 25.92
C ARG A 601 -8.76 9.36 27.37
N ILE A 602 -9.55 9.90 28.29
CA ILE A 602 -9.24 9.85 29.74
C ILE A 602 -9.14 8.40 30.25
N GLU A 603 -9.95 7.49 29.70
CA GLU A 603 -9.94 6.07 30.08
C GLU A 603 -8.64 5.34 29.75
N HIS A 604 -7.83 5.82 28.82
CA HIS A 604 -6.58 5.14 28.47
C HIS A 604 -5.55 5.10 29.60
N MET A 605 -5.68 5.99 30.58
CA MET A 605 -4.88 5.92 31.80
C MET A 605 -5.13 4.63 32.64
N PHE A 606 -6.24 3.93 32.39
CA PHE A 606 -6.57 2.65 33.05
C PHE A 606 -6.01 1.43 32.31
N TYR A 607 -5.38 1.64 31.16
CA TYR A 607 -4.79 0.60 30.33
C TYR A 607 -3.31 0.90 30.07
N GLY A 608 -2.39 0.06 30.44
CA GLY A 608 -0.96 0.24 30.13
C GLY A 608 -0.05 0.35 31.35
N LYS A 609 1.17 0.82 31.15
CA LYS A 609 2.17 0.97 32.24
C LYS A 609 1.66 1.94 33.33
N ASN A 610 1.81 1.55 34.58
CA ASN A 610 1.39 2.32 35.76
C ASN A 610 -0.14 2.52 35.90
N SER A 611 -0.96 1.76 35.18
CA SER A 611 -2.43 1.84 35.27
C SER A 611 -3.01 1.16 36.52
N GLU A 612 -2.26 0.30 37.19
CA GLU A 612 -2.74 -0.50 38.34
C GLU A 612 -3.37 0.37 39.43
N THR A 613 -2.68 1.43 39.89
CA THR A 613 -3.18 2.28 40.96
C THR A 613 -4.44 3.08 40.55
N PRO A 614 -4.46 3.85 39.43
CA PRO A 614 -5.68 4.55 39.02
C PRO A 614 -6.83 3.58 38.69
N LEU A 615 -6.57 2.42 38.13
CA LEU A 615 -7.58 1.42 37.86
C LEU A 615 -8.18 0.87 39.15
N ALA A 616 -7.36 0.59 40.17
CA ALA A 616 -7.82 0.17 41.50
C ALA A 616 -8.77 1.20 42.13
N LYS A 617 -8.47 2.50 41.99
CA LYS A 617 -9.35 3.60 42.50
C LYS A 617 -10.68 3.66 41.73
N LEU A 618 -10.64 3.46 40.41
CA LEU A 618 -11.86 3.38 39.58
C LEU A 618 -12.71 2.16 39.99
N ARG A 619 -12.08 1.01 40.17
CA ARG A 619 -12.75 -0.23 40.62
C ARG A 619 -13.37 -0.08 42.02
N LYS A 620 -12.68 0.60 42.92
CA LYS A 620 -13.20 0.98 44.24
C LYS A 620 -14.51 1.75 44.09
N MET A 621 -14.56 2.78 43.22
CA MET A 621 -15.76 3.57 42.93
C MET A 621 -16.88 2.67 42.37
N ILE A 622 -16.57 1.75 41.45
CA ILE A 622 -17.54 0.81 40.83
C ILE A 622 -18.16 -0.11 41.89
N MET A 623 -17.40 -0.51 42.89
CA MET A 623 -17.86 -1.42 43.96
C MET A 623 -18.67 -0.69 45.07
N CYS A 624 -18.66 0.64 45.12
CA CYS A 624 -19.42 1.38 46.14
C CYS A 624 -20.94 1.31 45.90
N ASP A 625 -21.71 1.24 47.02
CA ASP A 625 -23.18 1.20 46.97
C ASP A 625 -23.81 2.60 47.03
N THR A 626 -23.19 3.53 47.78
CA THR A 626 -23.74 4.85 47.97
C THR A 626 -22.97 5.94 47.20
N ASP A 627 -23.65 7.00 46.79
CA ASP A 627 -23.03 8.15 46.12
C ASP A 627 -21.97 8.86 46.98
N LYS A 628 -22.10 8.82 48.28
CA LYS A 628 -21.09 9.37 49.21
C LYS A 628 -19.79 8.60 49.13
N GLU A 629 -19.85 7.29 49.11
CA GLU A 629 -18.65 6.43 48.98
C GLU A 629 -18.03 6.55 47.62
N ARG A 630 -18.87 6.60 46.54
CA ARG A 630 -18.40 6.80 45.17
C ARG A 630 -17.65 8.12 45.01
N LYS A 631 -18.16 9.22 45.55
CA LYS A 631 -17.48 10.52 45.56
C LYS A 631 -16.16 10.49 46.30
N ALA A 632 -16.11 9.78 47.45
CA ALA A 632 -14.86 9.62 48.22
C ALA A 632 -13.81 8.82 47.40
N ALA A 633 -14.20 7.75 46.75
CA ALA A 633 -13.33 6.96 45.87
C ALA A 633 -12.82 7.79 44.67
N LEU A 634 -13.69 8.58 44.04
CA LEU A 634 -13.31 9.46 42.93
C LEU A 634 -12.36 10.60 43.37
N SER A 635 -12.47 11.09 44.57
CA SER A 635 -11.50 12.07 45.08
C SER A 635 -10.08 11.49 45.25
N GLU A 636 -9.97 10.19 45.42
CA GLU A 636 -8.68 9.48 45.38
C GLU A 636 -8.15 9.29 43.96
N LEU A 637 -9.03 9.26 42.92
CA LEU A 637 -8.69 9.10 41.51
C LEU A 637 -8.31 10.45 40.87
N GLU A 638 -8.90 11.55 41.29
CA GLU A 638 -8.72 12.91 40.71
C GLU A 638 -7.25 13.31 40.50
N PRO A 639 -6.32 13.10 41.49
CA PRO A 639 -4.90 13.44 41.30
C PRO A 639 -4.22 12.76 40.11
N PHE A 640 -4.63 11.53 39.79
CA PHE A 640 -4.06 10.78 38.66
C PHE A 640 -4.56 11.36 37.33
N ILE A 641 -5.86 11.66 37.20
CA ILE A 641 -6.43 12.35 36.05
C ILE A 641 -5.74 13.69 35.83
N LYS A 642 -5.61 14.48 36.92
CA LYS A 642 -4.93 15.77 36.90
C LYS A 642 -3.48 15.67 36.42
N ALA A 643 -2.74 14.65 36.87
CA ALA A 643 -1.34 14.47 36.48
C ALA A 643 -1.22 14.14 34.98
N ALA A 644 -2.08 13.25 34.46
CA ALA A 644 -2.12 12.89 33.03
C ALA A 644 -2.48 14.11 32.16
N VAL A 645 -3.53 14.84 32.52
CA VAL A 645 -3.94 16.08 31.84
C VAL A 645 -2.83 17.12 31.84
N LYS A 646 -2.22 17.37 33.03
CA LYS A 646 -1.17 18.35 33.19
C LYS A 646 0.06 18.06 32.36
N SER A 647 0.51 16.80 32.32
CA SER A 647 1.68 16.41 31.53
C SER A 647 1.42 16.59 30.04
N THR A 648 0.23 16.24 29.56
CA THR A 648 -0.15 16.39 28.15
C THR A 648 -0.28 17.86 27.74
N LEU A 649 -0.96 18.69 28.53
CA LEU A 649 -1.09 20.12 28.26
C LEU A 649 0.26 20.84 28.27
N ARG A 650 1.21 20.41 29.14
CA ARG A 650 2.58 20.94 29.17
C ARG A 650 3.33 20.70 27.85
N ILE A 651 3.22 19.50 27.29
CA ILE A 651 3.85 19.14 25.98
C ILE A 651 3.19 19.94 24.85
N MET A 652 1.87 20.10 24.92
CA MET A 652 1.06 20.82 23.94
C MET A 652 0.92 22.34 24.25
N ASP A 653 1.89 22.94 24.87
CA ASP A 653 1.85 24.38 25.21
C ASP A 653 1.50 25.25 23.98
N GLY A 654 0.49 26.09 24.10
CA GLY A 654 -0.03 26.93 23.01
C GLY A 654 -0.82 26.19 21.92
N LYS A 655 -1.11 24.91 22.12
CA LYS A 655 -1.89 24.10 21.17
C LYS A 655 -3.16 23.51 21.81
N PRO A 656 -4.27 23.37 21.03
CA PRO A 656 -5.53 22.83 21.56
C PRO A 656 -5.41 21.34 21.89
N VAL A 657 -6.03 20.92 22.99
CA VAL A 657 -6.13 19.54 23.42
C VAL A 657 -7.59 19.20 23.74
N VAL A 658 -8.18 18.31 22.96
CA VAL A 658 -9.56 17.83 23.17
C VAL A 658 -9.54 16.65 24.15
N PHE A 659 -10.05 16.86 25.35
CA PHE A 659 -10.25 15.82 26.36
C PHE A 659 -11.63 15.21 26.21
N ARG A 660 -11.71 13.95 25.78
CA ARG A 660 -12.95 13.18 25.81
C ARG A 660 -13.17 12.62 27.23
N LEU A 661 -14.31 12.92 27.81
CA LEU A 661 -14.69 12.35 29.11
C LEU A 661 -14.84 10.84 29.00
N LEU A 662 -14.80 10.14 30.16
CA LEU A 662 -14.90 8.69 30.27
C LEU A 662 -16.05 8.15 29.42
N ASP A 663 -15.74 7.26 28.49
CA ASP A 663 -16.70 6.73 27.53
C ASP A 663 -17.13 5.27 27.79
N PRO A 664 -16.22 4.31 28.10
CA PRO A 664 -16.61 2.90 28.24
C PRO A 664 -17.60 2.65 29.38
N PRO A 665 -18.47 1.62 29.25
CA PRO A 665 -19.34 1.20 30.34
C PRO A 665 -18.53 0.62 31.49
N LEU A 666 -19.04 0.77 32.71
CA LEU A 666 -18.30 0.45 33.95
C LEU A 666 -17.92 -1.04 34.08
N HIS A 667 -18.68 -1.96 33.47
CA HIS A 667 -18.39 -3.40 33.54
C HIS A 667 -17.10 -3.78 32.82
N GLU A 668 -16.61 -2.97 31.88
CA GLU A 668 -15.32 -3.24 31.19
C GLU A 668 -14.11 -3.16 32.13
N PHE A 669 -14.25 -2.40 33.21
CA PHE A 669 -13.17 -2.24 34.19
C PHE A 669 -13.20 -3.30 35.29
N VAL A 670 -14.26 -4.12 35.38
CA VAL A 670 -14.36 -5.21 36.36
C VAL A 670 -13.52 -6.40 35.84
N PRO A 671 -12.64 -7.01 36.68
CA PRO A 671 -11.80 -8.10 36.21
C PRO A 671 -12.62 -9.34 35.84
N LYS A 672 -12.23 -10.01 34.74
CA LYS A 672 -12.89 -11.21 34.21
C LYS A 672 -12.28 -12.50 34.75
N SER A 673 -10.95 -12.54 34.96
CA SER A 673 -10.24 -13.73 35.47
C SER A 673 -10.39 -13.85 36.98
N ASP A 674 -10.48 -15.10 37.47
CA ASP A 674 -10.71 -15.40 38.89
C ASP A 674 -9.53 -14.95 39.78
N ASP A 675 -8.28 -15.06 39.28
CA ASP A 675 -7.10 -14.58 39.99
C ASP A 675 -7.18 -13.06 40.23
N LYS A 676 -7.53 -12.29 39.21
CA LYS A 676 -7.67 -10.83 39.30
C LYS A 676 -8.89 -10.40 40.12
N LYS A 677 -9.95 -11.22 40.17
CA LYS A 677 -11.09 -10.98 41.07
C LYS A 677 -10.64 -11.18 42.50
N ALA A 678 -9.86 -12.26 42.78
CA ALA A 678 -9.35 -12.52 44.11
C ALA A 678 -8.38 -11.42 44.60
N GLU A 679 -7.50 -10.92 43.75
CA GLU A 679 -6.63 -9.79 44.06
C GLU A 679 -7.46 -8.52 44.39
N LEU A 680 -8.44 -8.18 43.57
CA LEU A 680 -9.31 -7.02 43.81
C LEU A 680 -10.14 -7.20 45.10
N ALA A 681 -10.62 -8.40 45.38
CA ALA A 681 -11.36 -8.73 46.61
C ALA A 681 -10.49 -8.48 47.85
N ALA A 682 -9.22 -8.95 47.82
CA ALA A 682 -8.27 -8.73 48.89
C ALA A 682 -7.93 -7.24 49.07
N GLU A 683 -7.75 -6.49 47.99
CA GLU A 683 -7.44 -5.04 48.02
C GLU A 683 -8.58 -4.21 48.57
N LEU A 684 -9.81 -4.52 48.22
CA LEU A 684 -11.00 -3.78 48.64
C LEU A 684 -11.59 -4.26 49.97
N GLY A 685 -11.15 -5.42 50.48
CA GLY A 685 -11.67 -6.04 51.69
C GLY A 685 -13.12 -6.57 51.52
N VAL A 686 -13.47 -7.00 50.32
CA VAL A 686 -14.78 -7.57 49.96
C VAL A 686 -14.60 -9.03 49.52
N SER A 687 -15.71 -9.79 49.43
CA SER A 687 -15.65 -11.16 48.89
C SER A 687 -15.56 -11.19 47.35
N VAL A 688 -15.04 -12.28 46.80
CA VAL A 688 -15.04 -12.55 45.36
C VAL A 688 -16.48 -12.58 44.82
N GLN A 689 -17.41 -13.15 45.57
CA GLN A 689 -18.82 -13.23 45.23
C GLN A 689 -19.46 -11.83 45.10
N GLU A 690 -19.07 -10.84 45.93
CA GLU A 690 -19.54 -9.47 45.82
C GLU A 690 -19.03 -8.82 44.54
N ILE A 691 -17.79 -9.07 44.09
CA ILE A 691 -17.23 -8.59 42.84
C ILE A 691 -18.00 -9.21 41.67
N GLU A 692 -18.23 -10.52 41.70
CA GLU A 692 -19.00 -11.21 40.66
C GLU A 692 -20.42 -10.70 40.55
N LYS A 693 -21.13 -10.61 41.67
CA LYS A 693 -22.50 -10.07 41.70
C LYS A 693 -22.55 -8.63 41.17
N ARG A 694 -21.55 -7.82 41.48
CA ARG A 694 -21.48 -6.44 40.95
C ARG A 694 -21.20 -6.45 39.47
N GLY A 695 -20.25 -7.25 38.98
CA GLY A 695 -19.94 -7.43 37.58
C GLY A 695 -21.18 -7.91 36.78
N GLU A 696 -21.92 -8.89 37.29
CA GLU A 696 -23.19 -9.37 36.71
C GLU A 696 -24.25 -8.26 36.69
N SER A 697 -24.39 -7.47 37.76
CA SER A 697 -25.37 -6.37 37.82
C SER A 697 -25.10 -5.25 36.85
N LEU A 698 -23.84 -5.08 36.42
CA LEU A 698 -23.39 -4.07 35.47
C LEU A 698 -23.29 -4.60 34.04
N HIS A 699 -23.37 -5.93 33.85
CA HIS A 699 -23.26 -6.54 32.54
C HIS A 699 -24.40 -6.10 31.64
N GLU A 700 -24.05 -5.66 30.45
CA GLU A 700 -24.99 -5.19 29.42
C GLU A 700 -24.98 -6.14 28.22
N ILE A 701 -26.16 -6.45 27.70
CA ILE A 701 -26.33 -7.31 26.51
C ILE A 701 -25.75 -6.62 25.26
N ASN A 702 -25.90 -5.33 25.20
CA ASN A 702 -25.32 -4.51 24.13
C ASN A 702 -24.60 -3.28 24.70
N PRO A 703 -23.31 -3.42 25.08
CA PRO A 703 -22.52 -2.35 25.70
C PRO A 703 -22.42 -1.06 24.88
N MET A 704 -22.40 -1.19 23.56
CA MET A 704 -22.28 -0.04 22.65
C MET A 704 -23.50 0.89 22.71
N MET A 705 -24.67 0.34 23.00
CA MET A 705 -25.93 1.09 23.13
C MET A 705 -26.40 1.24 24.59
N GLY A 706 -25.59 0.85 25.55
CA GLY A 706 -25.91 0.80 26.97
C GLY A 706 -25.51 2.06 27.75
N LEU A 707 -25.20 1.87 29.04
CA LEU A 707 -24.84 2.93 29.99
C LEU A 707 -23.36 3.32 29.85
N ARG A 708 -23.05 4.11 28.83
CA ARG A 708 -21.71 4.65 28.56
C ARG A 708 -21.76 6.15 28.23
N GLY A 709 -20.61 6.80 28.20
CA GLY A 709 -20.46 8.18 27.76
C GLY A 709 -21.36 9.14 28.53
N VAL A 710 -22.03 10.04 27.82
CA VAL A 710 -22.94 11.02 28.45
C VAL A 710 -24.04 10.39 29.30
N ARG A 711 -24.52 9.19 28.94
CA ARG A 711 -25.56 8.50 29.72
C ARG A 711 -25.06 8.15 31.12
N LEU A 712 -23.81 7.68 31.20
CA LEU A 712 -23.12 7.44 32.45
C LEU A 712 -22.98 8.74 33.27
N HIS A 713 -22.63 9.84 32.60
CA HIS A 713 -22.45 11.15 33.25
C HIS A 713 -23.77 11.83 33.62
N VAL A 714 -24.89 11.44 33.07
CA VAL A 714 -26.24 11.87 33.52
C VAL A 714 -26.66 11.06 34.75
N THR A 715 -26.42 9.74 34.74
CA THR A 715 -26.79 8.85 35.86
C THR A 715 -25.89 9.10 37.10
N TYR A 716 -24.59 9.30 36.87
CA TYR A 716 -23.58 9.55 37.89
C TYR A 716 -22.81 10.85 37.63
N PRO A 717 -23.42 12.06 37.88
CA PRO A 717 -22.85 13.35 37.49
C PRO A 717 -21.49 13.64 38.11
N PHE A 718 -21.23 13.10 39.28
CA PHE A 718 -19.97 13.28 40.03
C PHE A 718 -18.77 12.67 39.30
N ILE A 719 -18.96 11.72 38.38
CA ILE A 719 -17.89 11.18 37.54
C ILE A 719 -17.38 12.29 36.60
N ALA A 720 -18.29 12.96 35.90
CA ALA A 720 -17.91 14.09 35.04
C ALA A 720 -17.34 15.26 35.84
N GLU A 721 -17.92 15.59 37.01
CA GLU A 721 -17.45 16.64 37.91
C GLU A 721 -16.00 16.44 38.34
N THR A 722 -15.58 15.22 38.69
CA THR A 722 -14.20 14.86 39.01
C THR A 722 -13.26 15.12 37.85
N GLN A 723 -13.66 14.75 36.62
CA GLN A 723 -12.87 14.98 35.42
C GLN A 723 -12.74 16.47 35.09
N TYR A 724 -13.82 17.26 35.18
CA TYR A 724 -13.76 18.71 34.99
C TYR A 724 -12.83 19.37 36.01
N ARG A 725 -12.92 18.98 37.29
CA ARG A 725 -12.08 19.47 38.36
C ARG A 725 -10.60 19.21 38.09
N ALA A 726 -10.28 17.99 37.69
CA ALA A 726 -8.91 17.61 37.33
C ALA A 726 -8.36 18.45 36.16
N ILE A 727 -9.16 18.62 35.07
CA ILE A 727 -8.76 19.41 33.90
C ILE A 727 -8.53 20.90 34.29
N PHE A 728 -9.46 21.51 34.98
CA PHE A 728 -9.35 22.94 35.35
C PHE A 728 -8.26 23.19 36.36
N THR A 729 -8.06 22.29 37.32
CA THR A 729 -6.96 22.41 38.28
C THR A 729 -5.60 22.32 37.57
N ALA A 730 -5.41 21.34 36.67
CA ALA A 730 -4.22 21.22 35.87
C ALA A 730 -3.98 22.47 35.00
N THR A 731 -5.03 23.00 34.39
CA THR A 731 -4.97 24.24 33.59
C THR A 731 -4.54 25.44 34.42
N ALA A 732 -5.15 25.66 35.59
CA ALA A 732 -4.80 26.76 36.48
C ALA A 732 -3.36 26.69 37.00
N GLU A 733 -2.88 25.48 37.31
CA GLU A 733 -1.50 25.25 37.72
C GLU A 733 -0.51 25.62 36.60
N LEU A 734 -0.78 25.21 35.34
CA LEU A 734 0.07 25.52 34.20
C LEU A 734 0.07 27.01 33.83
N LEU A 735 -1.08 27.71 33.96
CA LEU A 735 -1.16 29.14 33.76
C LEU A 735 -0.29 29.89 34.80
N LYS A 736 -0.26 29.44 36.06
CA LYS A 736 0.63 29.98 37.10
C LYS A 736 2.11 29.71 36.80
N GLU A 737 2.42 28.64 36.10
CA GLU A 737 3.78 28.32 35.63
C GLU A 737 4.19 29.15 34.39
N GLY A 738 3.29 29.99 33.85
CA GLY A 738 3.54 30.85 32.67
C GLY A 738 3.34 30.18 31.32
N LEU A 739 2.72 29.00 31.30
CA LEU A 739 2.35 28.29 30.08
C LEU A 739 0.97 28.73 29.56
N ASN A 740 0.64 28.38 28.33
CA ASN A 740 -0.62 28.70 27.65
C ASN A 740 -1.42 27.43 27.32
N PRO A 741 -1.97 26.70 28.31
CA PRO A 741 -2.77 25.51 28.07
C PRO A 741 -4.09 25.87 27.41
N MET A 742 -4.50 25.08 26.39
CA MET A 742 -5.72 25.27 25.61
C MET A 742 -6.63 24.03 25.69
N PRO A 743 -7.29 23.76 26.83
CA PRO A 743 -8.18 22.60 26.96
C PRO A 743 -9.47 22.79 26.19
N GLU A 744 -9.88 21.75 25.46
CA GLU A 744 -11.19 21.61 24.84
C GLU A 744 -11.87 20.38 25.45
N ILE A 745 -13.08 20.50 26.00
CA ILE A 745 -13.79 19.41 26.70
C ILE A 745 -14.84 18.83 25.77
N MET A 746 -14.82 17.53 25.57
CA MET A 746 -15.67 16.81 24.63
C MET A 746 -16.52 15.77 25.33
N ILE A 747 -17.85 15.88 25.16
CA ILE A 747 -18.83 14.96 25.71
C ILE A 747 -19.12 13.86 24.68
N PRO A 748 -18.85 12.57 25.00
CA PRO A 748 -19.09 11.45 24.07
C PRO A 748 -20.55 10.98 24.06
N VAL A 749 -20.97 10.30 23.01
CA VAL A 749 -22.23 9.56 22.83
C VAL A 749 -23.50 10.40 23.03
N THR A 750 -23.46 11.70 22.76
CA THR A 750 -24.60 12.61 22.94
C THR A 750 -25.65 12.40 21.84
N VAL A 751 -26.92 12.47 22.26
CA VAL A 751 -28.07 12.38 21.36
C VAL A 751 -29.02 13.59 21.48
N SER A 752 -28.83 14.46 22.46
CA SER A 752 -29.70 15.59 22.77
C SER A 752 -28.97 16.81 23.28
N ALA A 753 -29.36 17.99 22.80
CA ALA A 753 -28.88 19.26 23.32
C ALA A 753 -29.14 19.45 24.84
N ARG A 754 -30.17 18.76 25.39
CA ARG A 754 -30.43 18.81 26.84
C ARG A 754 -29.35 18.12 27.67
N GLU A 755 -28.80 16.98 27.14
CA GLU A 755 -27.66 16.31 27.77
C GLU A 755 -26.45 17.25 27.84
N LEU A 756 -26.17 17.95 26.74
CA LEU A 756 -25.08 18.94 26.69
C LEU A 756 -25.32 20.10 27.64
N SER A 757 -26.54 20.63 27.68
CA SER A 757 -26.87 21.74 28.63
C SER A 757 -26.73 21.31 30.07
N PHE A 758 -27.12 20.06 30.41
CA PHE A 758 -26.95 19.48 31.73
C PHE A 758 -25.46 19.37 32.11
N GLN A 759 -24.64 18.82 31.23
CA GLN A 759 -23.20 18.70 31.45
C GLN A 759 -22.50 20.07 31.50
N LYS A 760 -22.90 21.02 30.63
CA LYS A 760 -22.35 22.39 30.61
C LYS A 760 -22.57 23.11 31.93
N ALA A 761 -23.76 22.96 32.53
CA ALA A 761 -24.05 23.57 33.82
C ALA A 761 -23.14 23.05 34.94
N ILE A 762 -22.83 21.75 34.95
CA ILE A 762 -21.87 21.15 35.89
C ILE A 762 -20.46 21.69 35.64
N CYS A 763 -20.05 21.67 34.36
CA CYS A 763 -18.73 22.15 33.93
C CYS A 763 -18.46 23.60 34.33
N ASP A 764 -19.42 24.50 34.05
CA ASP A 764 -19.31 25.92 34.39
C ASP A 764 -19.27 26.17 35.90
N ARG A 765 -20.04 25.42 36.70
CA ARG A 765 -19.99 25.48 38.15
C ARG A 765 -18.61 25.05 38.66
N VAL A 766 -18.08 23.94 38.20
CA VAL A 766 -16.75 23.47 38.64
C VAL A 766 -15.64 24.43 38.20
N LYS A 767 -15.73 25.00 37.00
CA LYS A 767 -14.82 26.05 36.55
C LYS A 767 -14.80 27.24 37.52
N ALA A 768 -16.00 27.78 37.86
CA ALA A 768 -16.12 28.91 38.77
C ALA A 768 -15.54 28.62 40.18
N GLU A 769 -15.74 27.38 40.69
CA GLU A 769 -15.16 26.93 41.95
C GLU A 769 -13.62 26.94 41.87
N ILE A 770 -13.01 26.39 40.82
CA ILE A 770 -11.55 26.35 40.67
C ILE A 770 -10.96 27.74 40.44
N GLU A 771 -11.60 28.59 39.63
CA GLU A 771 -11.18 29.99 39.45
C GLU A 771 -11.19 30.75 40.75
N GLY A 772 -12.25 30.56 41.57
CA GLY A 772 -12.34 31.16 42.92
C GLY A 772 -11.24 30.67 43.89
N GLN A 773 -10.92 29.38 43.84
CA GLN A 773 -9.87 28.77 44.67
C GLN A 773 -8.46 29.17 44.25
N THR A 774 -8.23 29.26 42.94
CA THR A 774 -6.88 29.49 42.38
C THR A 774 -6.60 30.96 42.05
N MET A 775 -7.62 31.82 42.04
CA MET A 775 -7.55 33.21 41.59
C MET A 775 -6.97 33.34 40.17
N THR A 776 -7.30 32.38 39.31
CA THR A 776 -6.76 32.28 37.92
C THR A 776 -7.92 32.11 36.96
N ALA A 777 -8.07 32.98 35.96
CA ALA A 777 -9.07 32.86 34.92
C ALA A 777 -8.71 31.72 33.97
N ILE A 778 -9.67 30.86 33.68
CA ILE A 778 -9.48 29.68 32.83
C ILE A 778 -10.30 29.83 31.54
N TYR A 779 -9.62 29.74 30.39
CA TYR A 779 -10.25 29.70 29.10
C TYR A 779 -10.31 28.26 28.62
N TYR A 780 -11.46 27.83 28.11
CA TYR A 780 -11.67 26.49 27.54
C TYR A 780 -12.75 26.53 26.47
N LYS A 781 -12.86 25.48 25.68
CA LYS A 781 -14.02 25.25 24.80
C LYS A 781 -14.79 24.01 25.26
N PHE A 782 -16.12 24.09 25.14
CA PHE A 782 -17.01 22.99 25.45
C PHE A 782 -17.66 22.49 24.16
N GLY A 783 -17.55 21.20 23.88
CA GLY A 783 -18.07 20.61 22.65
C GLY A 783 -18.54 19.17 22.83
N THR A 784 -18.85 18.55 21.75
CA THR A 784 -19.38 17.18 21.76
C THR A 784 -18.84 16.35 20.62
N MET A 785 -18.79 15.03 20.85
CA MET A 785 -18.61 14.05 19.77
C MET A 785 -19.94 13.83 19.06
N ILE A 786 -19.94 13.99 17.74
CA ILE A 786 -21.06 13.64 16.87
C ILE A 786 -20.77 12.26 16.30
N GLU A 787 -21.39 11.25 16.89
CA GLU A 787 -21.12 9.85 16.58
C GLU A 787 -22.38 9.01 16.55
N ILE A 788 -23.52 9.63 16.84
CA ILE A 788 -24.84 9.03 16.74
C ILE A 788 -25.61 9.73 15.61
N PRO A 789 -26.27 9.02 14.69
CA PRO A 789 -26.98 9.63 13.57
C PRO A 789 -27.99 10.71 13.99
N ARG A 790 -28.67 10.50 15.12
CA ARG A 790 -29.61 11.50 15.67
C ARG A 790 -28.92 12.83 16.02
N ALA A 791 -27.71 12.78 16.56
CA ALA A 791 -26.92 13.99 16.89
C ALA A 791 -26.59 14.77 15.62
N ALA A 792 -26.13 14.09 14.56
CA ALA A 792 -25.85 14.71 13.27
C ALA A 792 -27.09 15.39 12.67
N LEU A 793 -28.24 14.71 12.69
CA LEU A 793 -29.50 15.22 12.15
C LEU A 793 -30.11 16.37 12.97
N THR A 794 -29.72 16.54 14.23
CA THR A 794 -30.18 17.62 15.12
C THR A 794 -29.05 18.56 15.54
N ALA A 795 -28.01 18.69 14.73
CA ALA A 795 -26.79 19.43 15.01
C ALA A 795 -27.04 20.93 15.25
N ASP A 796 -28.06 21.53 14.62
CA ASP A 796 -28.50 22.90 14.89
C ASP A 796 -28.89 23.12 16.36
N ARG A 797 -29.50 22.12 17.00
CA ARG A 797 -29.87 22.15 18.41
C ARG A 797 -28.67 21.90 19.31
N MET A 798 -27.78 20.96 18.91
CA MET A 798 -26.54 20.66 19.66
C MET A 798 -25.61 21.89 19.74
N ALA A 799 -25.50 22.67 18.68
CA ALA A 799 -24.68 23.88 18.59
C ALA A 799 -25.14 25.03 19.49
N ARG A 800 -26.30 24.91 20.17
CA ARG A 800 -26.70 25.89 21.20
C ARG A 800 -25.80 25.82 22.43
N ALA A 801 -25.36 24.62 22.79
CA ALA A 801 -24.49 24.41 23.97
C ALA A 801 -23.03 24.13 23.59
N ALA A 802 -22.80 23.51 22.43
CA ALA A 802 -21.48 23.16 21.96
C ALA A 802 -20.81 24.30 21.17
N GLU A 803 -19.52 24.49 21.38
CA GLU A 803 -18.65 25.47 20.71
C GLU A 803 -17.77 24.81 19.63
N PHE A 804 -17.71 23.47 19.63
CA PHE A 804 -17.11 22.67 18.56
C PHE A 804 -17.79 21.31 18.46
N PHE A 805 -17.68 20.71 17.27
CA PHE A 805 -18.04 19.33 17.02
C PHE A 805 -16.79 18.53 16.64
N SER A 806 -16.71 17.30 17.13
CA SER A 806 -15.77 16.29 16.66
C SER A 806 -16.54 15.07 16.19
N PHE A 807 -16.41 14.70 14.93
CA PHE A 807 -17.14 13.54 14.40
C PHE A 807 -16.38 12.26 14.74
N GLY A 808 -16.99 11.43 15.59
CA GLY A 808 -16.54 10.07 15.90
C GLY A 808 -16.98 9.11 14.81
N THR A 809 -16.29 9.12 13.68
CA THR A 809 -16.73 8.43 12.47
C THR A 809 -16.74 6.91 12.60
N ASN A 810 -16.02 6.31 13.55
CA ASN A 810 -16.10 4.87 13.81
C ASN A 810 -17.50 4.48 14.30
N ASP A 811 -17.99 5.09 15.38
CA ASP A 811 -19.31 4.82 15.96
C ASP A 811 -20.41 5.33 15.02
N LEU A 812 -20.21 6.45 14.35
CA LEU A 812 -21.18 6.94 13.36
C LEU A 812 -21.34 5.95 12.20
N THR A 813 -20.27 5.33 11.72
CA THR A 813 -20.30 4.26 10.71
C THR A 813 -21.02 3.04 11.25
N GLN A 814 -20.65 2.56 12.43
CA GLN A 814 -21.25 1.42 13.09
C GLN A 814 -22.79 1.59 13.23
N MET A 815 -23.23 2.75 13.71
CA MET A 815 -24.64 3.03 13.93
C MET A 815 -25.43 3.28 12.64
N THR A 816 -24.77 3.74 11.59
CA THR A 816 -25.42 4.00 10.29
C THR A 816 -25.60 2.70 9.49
N PHE A 817 -24.58 1.85 9.46
CA PHE A 817 -24.64 0.54 8.79
C PHE A 817 -25.35 -0.52 9.63
N GLY A 818 -25.42 -0.38 10.95
CA GLY A 818 -25.85 -1.43 11.85
C GLY A 818 -24.83 -2.59 11.93
N PHE A 819 -23.56 -2.32 11.61
CA PHE A 819 -22.46 -3.29 11.68
C PHE A 819 -21.71 -3.12 13.00
N SER A 820 -21.43 -4.23 13.69
CA SER A 820 -20.49 -4.22 14.81
C SER A 820 -19.07 -4.17 14.29
N ARG A 821 -18.28 -3.19 14.72
CA ARG A 821 -16.87 -3.06 14.35
C ARG A 821 -16.04 -4.29 14.74
N ASP A 822 -16.41 -4.90 15.87
CA ASP A 822 -15.67 -6.06 16.41
C ASP A 822 -16.04 -7.37 15.68
N ASP A 823 -17.27 -7.47 15.15
CA ASP A 823 -17.79 -8.69 14.52
C ASP A 823 -17.76 -8.66 12.99
N VAL A 824 -17.60 -7.48 12.39
CA VAL A 824 -17.70 -7.26 10.93
C VAL A 824 -16.71 -8.10 10.12
N GLY A 825 -15.59 -8.48 10.70
CA GLY A 825 -14.59 -9.35 10.08
C GLY A 825 -15.11 -10.71 9.63
N THR A 826 -16.23 -11.17 10.21
CA THR A 826 -16.87 -12.46 9.87
C THR A 826 -17.55 -12.47 8.50
N PHE A 827 -17.96 -11.33 7.98
CA PHE A 827 -18.70 -11.23 6.72
C PHE A 827 -18.18 -10.14 5.74
N MET A 828 -17.32 -9.25 6.18
CA MET A 828 -16.79 -8.15 5.36
C MET A 828 -16.10 -8.67 4.08
N GLY A 829 -15.36 -9.77 4.19
CA GLY A 829 -14.72 -10.41 3.05
C GLY A 829 -15.70 -10.80 1.93
N ASP A 830 -16.87 -11.32 2.31
CA ASP A 830 -17.91 -11.70 1.37
C ASP A 830 -18.59 -10.48 0.73
N TYR A 831 -18.80 -9.41 1.51
CA TYR A 831 -19.39 -8.16 1.00
C TYR A 831 -18.50 -7.49 -0.03
N LEU A 832 -17.20 -7.41 0.22
CA LEU A 832 -16.21 -6.89 -0.72
C LEU A 832 -16.05 -7.82 -1.94
N GLY A 833 -15.97 -9.13 -1.71
CA GLY A 833 -15.83 -10.13 -2.76
C GLY A 833 -16.99 -10.16 -3.75
N ASN A 834 -18.22 -9.98 -3.25
CA ASN A 834 -19.43 -9.92 -4.06
C ASN A 834 -19.79 -8.50 -4.56
N LYS A 835 -18.95 -7.49 -4.32
CA LYS A 835 -19.16 -6.09 -4.72
C LYS A 835 -20.47 -5.49 -4.17
N ILE A 836 -20.89 -5.88 -2.96
CA ILE A 836 -22.05 -5.31 -2.27
C ILE A 836 -21.71 -3.91 -1.76
N ILE A 837 -20.46 -3.76 -1.28
CA ILE A 837 -19.82 -2.49 -0.94
C ILE A 837 -18.47 -2.39 -1.64
N ASP A 838 -18.08 -1.16 -1.95
CA ASP A 838 -16.83 -0.90 -2.69
C ASP A 838 -15.60 -1.02 -1.79
N ASP A 839 -15.68 -0.51 -0.56
CA ASP A 839 -14.60 -0.44 0.42
C ASP A 839 -15.11 -0.83 1.81
N ASP A 840 -14.18 -1.23 2.69
CA ASP A 840 -14.48 -1.41 4.11
C ASP A 840 -14.84 -0.05 4.74
N PRO A 841 -16.09 0.16 5.18
CA PRO A 841 -16.56 1.45 5.69
C PRO A 841 -15.90 1.87 7.02
N PHE A 842 -15.16 0.98 7.68
CA PHE A 842 -14.36 1.31 8.86
C PHE A 842 -12.93 1.76 8.52
N GLN A 843 -12.47 1.55 7.29
CA GLN A 843 -11.18 2.03 6.80
C GLN A 843 -11.33 3.32 6.00
N THR A 844 -12.20 3.32 5.00
CA THR A 844 -12.50 4.49 4.14
C THR A 844 -13.94 4.90 4.36
N ILE A 845 -14.18 6.21 4.56
CA ILE A 845 -15.52 6.73 4.87
C ILE A 845 -16.51 6.43 3.75
N ASP A 846 -17.67 5.88 4.11
CA ASP A 846 -18.80 5.83 3.19
C ASP A 846 -19.35 7.24 2.93
N THR A 847 -19.05 7.79 1.77
CA THR A 847 -19.49 9.13 1.38
C THR A 847 -20.98 9.20 1.08
N LYS A 848 -21.65 8.04 0.80
CA LYS A 848 -23.06 7.97 0.37
C LYS A 848 -24.04 8.15 1.52
N ALA A 849 -23.70 7.69 2.74
CA ALA A 849 -24.54 7.79 3.92
C ALA A 849 -23.83 8.45 5.10
N VAL A 850 -22.71 7.87 5.58
CA VAL A 850 -21.97 8.42 6.74
C VAL A 850 -21.42 9.81 6.44
N GLY A 851 -20.82 10.00 5.27
CA GLY A 851 -20.32 11.28 4.82
C GLY A 851 -21.41 12.36 4.73
N ARG A 852 -22.61 11.98 4.28
CA ARG A 852 -23.78 12.90 4.27
C ARG A 852 -24.24 13.28 5.66
N LEU A 853 -24.19 12.37 6.63
CA LEU A 853 -24.47 12.69 8.04
C LEU A 853 -23.45 13.67 8.61
N VAL A 854 -22.17 13.52 8.28
CA VAL A 854 -21.13 14.50 8.64
C VAL A 854 -21.45 15.86 8.04
N GLU A 855 -21.78 15.92 6.76
CA GLU A 855 -22.13 17.15 6.06
C GLU A 855 -23.37 17.83 6.67
N PHE A 856 -24.45 17.07 6.94
CA PHE A 856 -25.63 17.58 7.66
C PHE A 856 -25.28 18.13 9.05
N GLY A 857 -24.39 17.43 9.76
CA GLY A 857 -23.90 17.87 11.07
C GLY A 857 -23.18 19.24 11.00
N ILE A 858 -22.30 19.42 10.00
CA ILE A 858 -21.57 20.67 9.78
C ILE A 858 -22.56 21.80 9.43
N GLN A 859 -23.40 21.57 8.42
CA GLN A 859 -24.37 22.57 7.94
C GLN A 859 -25.35 22.96 9.02
N GLY A 860 -25.93 21.98 9.73
CA GLY A 860 -26.82 22.20 10.85
C GLY A 860 -26.17 22.97 11.99
N GLY A 861 -24.96 22.55 12.38
CA GLY A 861 -24.21 23.23 13.45
C GLY A 861 -23.89 24.67 13.10
N ARG A 862 -23.33 24.92 11.92
CA ARG A 862 -22.94 26.26 11.44
C ARG A 862 -24.13 27.16 11.12
N SER A 863 -25.29 26.61 10.80
CA SER A 863 -26.52 27.42 10.68
C SER A 863 -26.90 28.13 11.97
N ARG A 864 -26.55 27.54 13.10
CA ARG A 864 -26.79 28.10 14.44
C ARG A 864 -25.59 28.86 15.00
N ARG A 865 -24.38 28.37 14.75
CA ARG A 865 -23.09 28.95 15.19
C ARG A 865 -22.15 29.01 13.99
N PRO A 866 -22.09 30.13 13.27
CA PRO A 866 -21.28 30.23 12.05
C PRO A 866 -19.78 29.95 12.22
N ASP A 867 -19.25 30.23 13.43
CA ASP A 867 -17.88 30.01 13.83
C ASP A 867 -17.61 28.61 14.46
N LEU A 868 -18.59 27.71 14.37
CA LEU A 868 -18.48 26.38 14.94
C LEU A 868 -17.33 25.60 14.30
N LYS A 869 -16.38 25.21 15.13
CA LYS A 869 -15.24 24.40 14.71
C LYS A 869 -15.64 22.93 14.59
N CYS A 870 -15.38 22.33 13.44
CA CYS A 870 -15.75 20.96 13.15
C CYS A 870 -14.50 20.14 12.82
N GLY A 871 -14.30 19.02 13.50
CA GLY A 871 -13.16 18.11 13.27
C GLY A 871 -13.58 16.65 13.16
N ILE A 872 -12.67 15.83 12.68
CA ILE A 872 -12.80 14.37 12.63
C ILE A 872 -11.85 13.75 13.64
N CYS A 873 -12.28 12.76 14.42
CA CYS A 873 -11.42 12.05 15.36
C CYS A 873 -11.48 10.51 15.24
N GLY A 874 -12.31 9.97 14.33
CA GLY A 874 -12.31 8.55 13.99
C GLY A 874 -11.10 8.14 13.13
N GLU A 875 -10.96 6.85 12.87
CA GLU A 875 -9.84 6.27 12.08
C GLU A 875 -9.73 6.89 10.67
N HIS A 876 -10.85 7.28 10.08
CA HIS A 876 -10.93 7.96 8.79
C HIS A 876 -10.15 9.28 8.73
N GLY A 877 -9.83 9.89 9.87
CA GLY A 877 -8.97 11.08 9.95
C GLY A 877 -7.53 10.84 9.51
N GLY A 878 -7.10 9.58 9.41
CA GLY A 878 -5.79 9.17 8.90
C GLY A 878 -5.81 8.52 7.52
N ASP A 879 -6.98 8.35 6.92
CA ASP A 879 -7.14 7.73 5.61
C ASP A 879 -7.13 8.78 4.48
N PRO A 880 -6.24 8.66 3.48
CA PRO A 880 -6.07 9.66 2.42
C PRO A 880 -7.35 9.94 1.61
N ASP A 881 -8.12 8.89 1.27
CA ASP A 881 -9.35 9.02 0.48
C ASP A 881 -10.45 9.74 1.29
N SER A 882 -10.58 9.38 2.57
CA SER A 882 -11.47 10.06 3.51
C SER A 882 -11.08 11.52 3.73
N ILE A 883 -9.78 11.83 3.84
CA ILE A 883 -9.26 13.20 3.98
C ILE A 883 -9.59 14.02 2.75
N SER A 884 -9.47 13.44 1.56
CA SER A 884 -9.86 14.11 0.30
C SER A 884 -11.35 14.51 0.33
N PHE A 885 -12.23 13.62 0.78
CA PHE A 885 -13.64 13.92 0.96
C PHE A 885 -13.86 15.01 2.02
N PHE A 886 -13.23 14.91 3.19
CA PHE A 886 -13.37 15.90 4.27
C PHE A 886 -12.93 17.30 3.85
N ASN A 887 -11.90 17.41 3.01
CA ASN A 887 -11.48 18.68 2.42
C ASN A 887 -12.59 19.34 1.58
N THR A 888 -13.45 18.55 0.91
CA THR A 888 -14.54 19.09 0.06
C THR A 888 -15.71 19.65 0.88
N ILE A 889 -16.00 19.08 2.05
CA ILE A 889 -17.18 19.43 2.87
C ILE A 889 -16.89 20.50 3.94
N GLY A 890 -15.66 21.05 3.94
CA GLY A 890 -15.31 22.19 4.81
C GLY A 890 -15.10 21.83 6.29
N ILE A 891 -14.53 20.65 6.58
CA ILE A 891 -14.01 20.30 7.89
C ILE A 891 -12.82 21.21 8.23
N ASP A 892 -12.68 21.65 9.48
CA ASP A 892 -11.58 22.52 9.92
C ASP A 892 -10.30 21.72 10.20
N TYR A 893 -10.43 20.50 10.75
CA TYR A 893 -9.29 19.63 11.01
C TYR A 893 -9.66 18.15 11.01
N VAL A 894 -8.68 17.29 10.73
CA VAL A 894 -8.72 15.86 11.02
C VAL A 894 -7.75 15.50 12.12
N SER A 895 -8.06 14.44 12.86
CA SER A 895 -7.21 13.93 13.94
C SER A 895 -6.96 12.45 13.74
N CYS A 896 -5.71 12.03 13.81
CA CYS A 896 -5.26 10.66 13.52
C CYS A 896 -4.14 10.24 14.48
N SER A 897 -3.77 8.97 14.46
CA SER A 897 -2.63 8.48 15.25
C SER A 897 -1.33 9.23 14.90
N PRO A 898 -0.33 9.31 15.80
CA PRO A 898 0.89 10.10 15.60
C PRO A 898 1.61 9.80 14.27
N PHE A 899 1.75 8.53 13.90
CA PHE A 899 2.42 8.11 12.65
C PHE A 899 1.62 8.43 11.39
N ARG A 900 0.31 8.67 11.50
CA ARG A 900 -0.54 9.10 10.39
C ARG A 900 -0.52 10.62 10.15
N VAL A 901 0.01 11.41 11.07
CA VAL A 901 0.07 12.89 10.95
C VAL A 901 0.74 13.34 9.64
N PRO A 902 1.93 12.86 9.24
CA PRO A 902 2.54 13.27 7.99
C PRO A 902 1.74 12.84 6.76
N ILE A 903 1.14 11.64 6.79
CA ILE A 903 0.29 11.11 5.73
C ILE A 903 -0.94 12.01 5.54
N ALA A 904 -1.58 12.39 6.65
CA ALA A 904 -2.74 13.28 6.64
C ALA A 904 -2.38 14.68 6.12
N ARG A 905 -1.21 15.23 6.49
CA ARG A 905 -0.69 16.50 5.96
C ARG A 905 -0.52 16.44 4.44
N LEU A 906 0.11 15.37 3.95
CA LEU A 906 0.31 15.14 2.51
C LEU A 906 -1.03 14.99 1.78
N ALA A 907 -1.92 14.13 2.27
CA ALA A 907 -3.23 13.91 1.66
C ALA A 907 -4.08 15.20 1.61
N ALA A 908 -4.05 16.01 2.66
CA ALA A 908 -4.74 17.31 2.70
C ALA A 908 -4.19 18.28 1.65
N ALA A 909 -2.88 18.35 1.46
CA ALA A 909 -2.26 19.18 0.43
C ALA A 909 -2.60 18.69 -0.98
N GLN A 910 -2.55 17.38 -1.21
CA GLN A 910 -2.92 16.77 -2.48
C GLN A 910 -4.39 17.01 -2.83
N ALA A 911 -5.30 16.89 -1.85
CA ALA A 911 -6.71 17.18 -2.02
C ALA A 911 -6.95 18.64 -2.42
N GLU A 912 -6.29 19.59 -1.79
CA GLU A 912 -6.40 21.02 -2.10
C GLU A 912 -5.84 21.36 -3.51
N ILE A 913 -4.70 20.75 -3.88
CA ILE A 913 -4.12 20.93 -5.21
C ILE A 913 -5.04 20.35 -6.30
N ALA A 914 -5.66 19.18 -6.04
CA ALA A 914 -6.58 18.56 -6.99
C ALA A 914 -7.85 19.38 -7.20
N GLN A 915 -8.39 20.02 -6.15
CA GLN A 915 -9.56 20.91 -6.23
C GLN A 915 -9.26 22.25 -6.90
N SER A 916 -8.00 22.67 -6.92
CA SER A 916 -7.58 23.96 -7.50
C SER A 916 -7.35 23.90 -9.02
N LYS A 917 -7.47 22.72 -9.62
CA LYS A 917 -7.43 22.48 -11.07
C LYS A 917 -8.82 22.60 -11.67
#